data_5723d7fbb916bc2e81769ddd210eaa53
#
_entry.id   5723d7fbb916bc2e81769ddd210eaa53
#
_cell.length_a   1.000
_cell.length_b   1.000
_cell.length_c   1.000
_cell.angle_alpha   90.00
_cell.angle_beta   90.00
_cell.angle_gamma   90.00
#
_symmetry.space_group_name_H-M   'P 1'
#
loop_
_entity.id
_entity.type
_entity.pdbx_description
1 polymer ?
#
loop_
_entity_poly.entity_id
_entity_poly.type
_entity_poly.pdbx_seq_one_letter_code
_entity_poly.pdbx_strand_id
1 'polypeptide(L)'
;MKIFGIIAGILILLIVGAGCLFFSDFGNNLAKPYIENLIKEKSDLDVKLEKFDLNFGDLDISANVNDAASVNVKGKYSLFARSFDLNYDANAHDLAKLGIKMDEGLSLKGQILGDLGKFGINGSGRIFDSNVKFLANLKDLKPLDLQIDAKALNVEKALAVASLPIYAKGNIDVLSDIKAGNSGAEGNASIKSSNLILNESAFKDMNISVPKGVQITLNSDITAQNDVLRAASKIDSTLGKISAEKSEFDLKNKILNSDFNLNLPDLAKLESLIGRKISGDVKANGNLKTDFSTLELSNSQISAFKDALKADAGAKYDLKNKNGELSAKLNTNDLAALQNVLGVKLQGKANGELSAALAQNELKNLSLNLNAMGGNLNANGNLSDLKLKASNLNLAVLSALFYGSAIGEGTINGDAKLSLKDGINGTAQISLANGVIFKKFLDGATGKNFPSDLKADAQAQTNIKNSVATFSASANSDLAQLQSLNGTYELKNKALKANYALLIPSLQRLEFFLNRRLNGKIAATGELSHDGKSLFATINSKVAGGELNGQIAGDEVNFKIQNFIVKELTTLLNIDHVYDGMGNANLTYNTSSHNGKFDAIINNGRLPSGGLIDKIGKILDRDLGGEVYNDAKVNGTIKQNLINFNADMSAQKSKLNVTGGTLDSKTGAISVPVKANVEKTDFEINITGTIKEPKYNIQSDYLKGKLDKQIGKGIDKLLGVKKDDNSSKNDAKKEKSDAIKGLINGLF
;
A
#
# COMPACT_ATOMS: atom_id res chain seq x y z
N MET A 1 20.84 -27.99 42.86
CA MET A 1 20.49 -29.13 43.72
C MET A 1 21.44 -30.33 43.58
N LYS A 2 21.77 -30.82 42.36
CA LYS A 2 22.67 -31.95 42.16
C LYS A 2 24.05 -31.79 42.83
N ILE A 3 24.71 -30.63 42.72
CA ILE A 3 26.02 -30.35 43.30
C ILE A 3 25.96 -30.47 44.82
N PHE A 4 24.97 -29.81 45.47
CA PHE A 4 24.77 -29.85 46.91
C PHE A 4 24.42 -31.27 47.39
N GLY A 5 23.57 -32.00 46.61
CA GLY A 5 23.21 -33.38 46.88
C GLY A 5 24.40 -34.35 46.82
N ILE A 6 25.32 -34.12 45.88
CA ILE A 6 26.54 -34.92 45.73
C ILE A 6 27.50 -34.65 46.91
N ILE A 7 27.77 -33.37 47.19
CA ILE A 7 28.66 -33.00 48.32
C ILE A 7 28.08 -33.48 49.65
N ALA A 8 26.79 -33.23 49.90
CA ALA A 8 26.12 -33.68 51.12
C ALA A 8 26.07 -35.21 51.21
N GLY A 9 25.79 -35.90 50.08
CA GLY A 9 25.72 -37.36 50.00
C GLY A 9 27.11 -38.02 50.32
N ILE A 10 28.17 -37.48 49.74
CA ILE A 10 29.54 -37.95 50.01
C ILE A 10 29.90 -37.74 51.47
N LEU A 11 29.62 -36.57 51.99
CA LEU A 11 29.94 -36.22 53.40
C LEU A 11 29.17 -37.08 54.38
N ILE A 12 27.92 -37.41 54.11
CA ILE A 12 27.06 -38.23 54.96
C ILE A 12 27.50 -39.68 54.92
N LEU A 13 27.82 -40.19 53.73
CA LEU A 13 28.32 -41.54 53.57
C LEU A 13 29.70 -41.72 54.30
N LEU A 14 30.52 -40.68 54.27
CA LEU A 14 31.78 -40.63 54.99
C LEU A 14 31.57 -40.64 56.54
N ILE A 15 30.56 -39.96 57.05
CA ILE A 15 30.24 -39.89 58.50
C ILE A 15 29.56 -41.17 58.97
N VAL A 16 28.66 -41.77 58.23
CA VAL A 16 27.92 -42.98 58.59
C VAL A 16 28.81 -44.21 58.50
N GLY A 17 29.75 -44.27 57.54
CA GLY A 17 30.72 -45.36 57.41
C GLY A 17 31.71 -45.49 58.57
N ALA A 18 31.87 -44.42 59.41
CA ALA A 18 32.82 -44.34 60.44
C ALA A 18 32.37 -44.90 61.81
N GLY A 19 31.37 -45.71 61.88
CA GLY A 19 30.82 -46.31 63.09
C GLY A 19 31.78 -47.27 63.84
N CYS A 20 32.36 -46.81 64.87
CA CYS A 20 32.77 -47.52 66.10
C CYS A 20 34.03 -48.39 66.17
N LEU A 21 34.90 -48.61 65.22
CA LEU A 21 36.04 -49.51 65.35
C LEU A 21 37.40 -49.04 64.82
N PHE A 22 37.55 -47.78 64.33
CA PHE A 22 38.70 -47.41 63.49
C PHE A 22 39.43 -46.14 63.90
N PHE A 23 39.60 -45.88 65.25
CA PHE A 23 40.29 -44.68 65.76
C PHE A 23 41.81 -44.83 65.82
N SER A 24 42.44 -45.57 64.99
CA SER A 24 43.89 -45.66 64.87
C SER A 24 44.31 -45.60 63.40
N ASP A 25 45.54 -45.21 63.13
CA ASP A 25 46.08 -45.15 61.75
C ASP A 25 45.93 -46.49 61.03
N PHE A 26 46.05 -47.63 61.72
CA PHE A 26 45.84 -48.94 61.16
C PHE A 26 44.38 -49.20 60.83
N GLY A 27 43.43 -48.84 61.68
CA GLY A 27 42.01 -48.97 61.47
C GLY A 27 41.52 -48.03 60.38
N ASN A 28 41.99 -46.79 60.31
CA ASN A 28 41.70 -45.85 59.28
C ASN A 28 42.12 -46.34 57.85
N ASN A 29 43.31 -46.96 57.81
CA ASN A 29 43.78 -47.55 56.50
C ASN A 29 42.98 -48.78 56.03
N LEU A 30 42.49 -49.59 56.97
CA LEU A 30 41.62 -50.72 56.66
C LEU A 30 40.20 -50.27 56.20
N ALA A 31 39.70 -49.14 56.74
CA ALA A 31 38.38 -48.62 56.44
C ALA A 31 38.31 -47.95 55.07
N LYS A 32 39.41 -47.34 54.60
CA LYS A 32 39.46 -46.66 53.28
C LYS A 32 38.81 -47.44 52.15
N PRO A 33 39.27 -48.60 51.73
CA PRO A 33 38.74 -49.31 50.58
C PRO A 33 37.26 -49.75 50.78
N TYR A 34 36.87 -50.02 52.01
CA TYR A 34 35.47 -50.33 52.31
C TYR A 34 34.57 -49.11 52.13
N ILE A 35 34.98 -47.96 52.55
CA ILE A 35 34.24 -46.68 52.40
C ILE A 35 34.21 -46.24 50.94
N GLU A 36 35.33 -46.36 50.21
CA GLU A 36 35.40 -46.08 48.80
C GLU A 36 34.40 -46.96 48.02
N ASN A 37 34.36 -48.26 48.29
CA ASN A 37 33.39 -49.16 47.63
C ASN A 37 31.95 -48.83 48.01
N LEU A 38 31.67 -48.52 49.29
CA LEU A 38 30.33 -48.17 49.76
C LEU A 38 29.83 -46.88 49.07
N ILE A 39 30.70 -45.85 48.91
CA ILE A 39 30.36 -44.64 48.15
C ILE A 39 30.06 -44.97 46.70
N LYS A 40 30.89 -45.78 46.08
CA LYS A 40 30.71 -46.22 44.69
C LYS A 40 29.37 -46.94 44.48
N GLU A 41 29.02 -47.89 45.37
CA GLU A 41 27.74 -48.60 45.30
C GLU A 41 26.51 -47.70 45.51
N LYS A 42 26.63 -46.69 46.35
CA LYS A 42 25.49 -45.82 46.73
C LYS A 42 25.34 -44.60 45.87
N SER A 43 26.39 -44.11 45.22
CA SER A 43 26.39 -42.82 44.50
C SER A 43 26.88 -42.89 43.04
N ASP A 44 27.38 -44.03 42.60
CA ASP A 44 28.03 -44.25 41.29
C ASP A 44 29.23 -43.31 41.04
N LEU A 45 29.82 -42.81 42.15
CA LEU A 45 31.00 -41.96 42.11
C LEU A 45 32.24 -42.77 42.49
N ASP A 46 33.31 -42.63 41.70
CA ASP A 46 34.60 -43.21 42.02
C ASP A 46 35.36 -42.26 42.96
N VAL A 47 35.40 -42.58 44.26
CA VAL A 47 36.02 -41.78 45.30
C VAL A 47 37.28 -42.48 45.77
N LYS A 48 38.37 -41.75 45.71
CA LYS A 48 39.69 -42.14 46.21
C LYS A 48 40.01 -41.33 47.47
N LEU A 49 40.10 -41.99 48.60
CA LEU A 49 40.46 -41.36 49.87
C LEU A 49 41.99 -41.21 49.96
N GLU A 50 42.48 -39.99 49.68
CA GLU A 50 43.92 -39.70 49.77
C GLU A 50 44.36 -39.63 51.21
N LYS A 51 43.54 -39.01 52.06
CA LYS A 51 43.70 -38.95 53.51
C LYS A 51 42.40 -39.38 54.18
N PHE A 52 42.48 -40.22 55.19
CA PHE A 52 41.35 -40.60 56.03
C PHE A 52 41.85 -40.77 57.46
N ASP A 53 41.83 -39.70 58.28
CA ASP A 53 42.23 -39.66 59.67
C ASP A 53 41.00 -39.44 60.50
N LEU A 54 40.57 -40.48 61.16
CA LEU A 54 39.46 -40.46 62.09
C LEU A 54 39.99 -40.74 63.52
N ASN A 55 39.98 -39.72 64.41
CA ASN A 55 40.37 -39.82 65.80
C ASN A 55 39.14 -39.69 66.65
N PHE A 56 39.27 -40.00 67.98
CA PHE A 56 38.15 -39.85 68.90
C PHE A 56 37.78 -38.36 69.10
N GLY A 57 36.81 -37.86 68.24
CA GLY A 57 36.32 -36.49 68.29
C GLY A 57 36.83 -35.57 67.20
N ASP A 58 37.79 -35.97 66.36
CA ASP A 58 38.33 -35.18 65.26
C ASP A 58 38.39 -36.04 64.01
N LEU A 59 38.08 -35.41 62.80
CA LEU A 59 38.29 -36.01 61.53
C LEU A 59 39.08 -35.09 60.60
N ASP A 60 39.89 -35.69 59.69
CA ASP A 60 40.63 -35.00 58.66
C ASP A 60 40.63 -35.94 57.37
N ILE A 61 39.83 -35.61 56.39
CA ILE A 61 39.60 -36.41 55.22
C ILE A 61 39.94 -35.61 53.97
N SER A 62 40.72 -36.23 53.08
CA SER A 62 40.94 -35.71 51.72
C SER A 62 40.54 -36.78 50.71
N ALA A 63 39.71 -36.43 49.78
CA ALA A 63 39.17 -37.34 48.77
C ALA A 63 39.31 -36.75 47.36
N ASN A 64 39.62 -37.62 46.40
CA ASN A 64 39.51 -37.32 45.00
C ASN A 64 38.27 -38.05 44.45
N VAL A 65 37.42 -37.34 43.70
CA VAL A 65 36.15 -37.83 43.18
C VAL A 65 36.22 -37.85 41.67
N ASN A 66 36.11 -39.06 41.04
CA ASN A 66 36.15 -39.29 39.59
C ASN A 66 37.36 -38.68 38.87
N ASP A 67 38.49 -38.50 39.54
CA ASP A 67 39.63 -37.65 39.04
C ASP A 67 39.16 -36.31 38.47
N ALA A 68 38.14 -35.72 39.06
CA ALA A 68 37.48 -34.49 38.60
C ALA A 68 37.35 -33.44 39.71
N ALA A 69 37.33 -33.87 40.97
CA ALA A 69 37.20 -32.98 42.11
C ALA A 69 38.02 -33.46 43.30
N SER A 70 38.55 -32.50 44.10
CA SER A 70 39.12 -32.76 45.40
C SER A 70 38.19 -32.20 46.50
N VAL A 71 38.01 -32.95 47.54
CA VAL A 71 37.20 -32.55 48.70
C VAL A 71 38.01 -32.78 49.97
N ASN A 72 38.23 -31.71 50.73
CA ASN A 72 38.90 -31.77 52.00
C ASN A 72 37.89 -31.44 53.12
N VAL A 73 37.80 -32.25 54.12
CA VAL A 73 36.89 -32.06 55.27
C VAL A 73 37.63 -32.24 56.54
N LYS A 74 37.58 -31.24 57.45
CA LYS A 74 38.28 -31.26 58.71
C LYS A 74 37.42 -30.63 59.77
N GLY A 75 37.40 -31.26 60.98
CA GLY A 75 36.71 -30.70 62.11
C GLY A 75 36.44 -31.68 63.24
N LYS A 76 35.44 -31.31 64.03
CA LYS A 76 35.08 -32.08 65.25
C LYS A 76 33.80 -32.84 65.10
N TYR A 77 33.68 -34.00 65.63
CA TYR A 77 32.48 -34.76 65.78
C TYR A 77 32.31 -35.42 67.11
N SER A 78 31.08 -35.72 67.51
CA SER A 78 30.77 -36.39 68.77
C SER A 78 29.86 -37.61 68.48
N LEU A 79 30.38 -38.79 68.81
CA LEU A 79 29.57 -40.03 68.62
C LEU A 79 28.44 -40.09 69.70
N PHE A 80 28.65 -39.57 70.87
CA PHE A 80 27.67 -39.55 71.96
C PHE A 80 26.54 -38.55 71.68
N ALA A 81 26.90 -37.34 71.25
CA ALA A 81 25.94 -36.28 70.90
C ALA A 81 25.39 -36.45 69.45
N ARG A 82 25.99 -37.37 68.72
CA ARG A 82 25.70 -37.56 67.29
C ARG A 82 25.83 -36.27 66.47
N SER A 83 26.70 -35.36 66.86
CA SER A 83 26.85 -34.06 66.24
C SER A 83 28.21 -33.90 65.58
N PHE A 84 28.31 -32.93 64.67
CA PHE A 84 29.51 -32.61 63.95
C PHE A 84 29.61 -31.09 63.67
N ASP A 85 30.86 -30.61 63.65
CA ASP A 85 31.26 -29.26 63.27
C ASP A 85 32.48 -29.40 62.35
N LEU A 86 32.23 -29.36 61.03
CA LEU A 86 33.18 -29.71 59.98
C LEU A 86 33.36 -28.54 59.02
N ASN A 87 34.60 -28.17 58.74
CA ASN A 87 34.94 -27.28 57.66
C ASN A 87 35.25 -28.12 56.41
N TYR A 88 34.80 -27.64 55.27
CA TYR A 88 35.09 -28.28 54.01
C TYR A 88 35.70 -27.30 53.00
N ASP A 89 36.54 -27.86 52.09
CA ASP A 89 37.10 -27.21 50.90
C ASP A 89 36.92 -28.17 49.71
N ALA A 90 36.04 -27.81 48.80
CA ALA A 90 35.73 -28.65 47.66
C ALA A 90 36.10 -27.89 46.37
N ASN A 91 36.99 -28.48 45.57
CA ASN A 91 37.46 -27.94 44.32
C ASN A 91 37.23 -28.95 43.19
N ALA A 92 36.36 -28.65 42.27
CA ALA A 92 36.10 -29.45 41.08
C ALA A 92 36.70 -28.76 39.87
N HIS A 93 37.53 -29.47 39.10
CA HIS A 93 38.17 -28.96 37.88
C HIS A 93 37.54 -29.53 36.62
N ASP A 94 36.76 -30.63 36.71
CA ASP A 94 36.06 -31.25 35.59
C ASP A 94 34.66 -31.67 36.03
N LEU A 95 33.74 -30.75 35.94
CA LEU A 95 32.32 -30.97 36.32
C LEU A 95 31.58 -31.92 35.37
N ALA A 96 32.07 -32.11 34.15
CA ALA A 96 31.47 -33.02 33.17
C ALA A 96 31.58 -34.47 33.67
N LYS A 97 32.73 -34.87 34.27
CA LYS A 97 32.89 -36.21 34.87
C LYS A 97 32.01 -36.42 36.09
N LEU A 98 31.51 -35.35 36.71
CA LEU A 98 30.52 -35.39 37.80
C LEU A 98 29.06 -35.36 37.29
N GLY A 99 28.85 -35.49 35.96
CA GLY A 99 27.53 -35.46 35.33
C GLY A 99 26.90 -34.06 35.25
N ILE A 100 27.73 -33.00 35.38
CA ILE A 100 27.29 -31.62 35.27
C ILE A 100 27.89 -31.03 33.99
N LYS A 101 27.07 -30.63 33.05
CA LYS A 101 27.48 -30.05 31.76
C LYS A 101 28.04 -28.64 31.97
N MET A 102 29.30 -28.54 32.36
CA MET A 102 29.99 -27.28 32.62
C MET A 102 31.50 -27.48 32.42
N ASP A 103 32.11 -26.60 31.60
CA ASP A 103 33.54 -26.69 31.25
C ASP A 103 34.47 -25.99 32.24
N GLU A 104 33.94 -25.45 33.33
CA GLU A 104 34.70 -24.69 34.33
C GLU A 104 34.71 -25.37 35.69
N GLY A 105 35.79 -25.08 36.41
CA GLY A 105 35.94 -25.55 37.77
C GLY A 105 35.00 -24.84 38.75
N LEU A 106 34.72 -25.53 39.84
CA LEU A 106 33.93 -25.05 40.98
C LEU A 106 34.82 -25.08 42.24
N SER A 107 34.86 -24.01 43.00
CA SER A 107 35.54 -23.96 44.31
C SER A 107 34.57 -23.48 45.35
N LEU A 108 34.36 -24.28 46.38
CA LEU A 108 33.47 -24.02 47.51
C LEU A 108 34.17 -24.30 48.83
N LYS A 109 34.09 -23.36 49.79
CA LYS A 109 34.56 -23.51 51.13
C LYS A 109 33.46 -23.17 52.14
N GLY A 110 33.36 -23.91 53.21
CA GLY A 110 32.31 -23.66 54.17
C GLY A 110 32.37 -24.57 55.40
N GLN A 111 31.24 -24.64 56.07
CA GLN A 111 31.07 -25.40 57.31
C GLN A 111 29.81 -26.25 57.22
N ILE A 112 29.86 -27.43 57.82
CA ILE A 112 28.74 -28.31 58.08
C ILE A 112 28.60 -28.46 59.57
N LEU A 113 27.44 -28.06 60.09
CA LEU A 113 27.20 -28.01 61.55
C LEU A 113 25.82 -28.65 61.82
N GLY A 114 25.80 -29.56 62.78
CA GLY A 114 24.54 -30.17 63.20
C GLY A 114 24.71 -31.62 63.71
N ASP A 115 23.65 -32.39 63.46
CA ASP A 115 23.58 -33.83 63.71
C ASP A 115 23.03 -34.58 62.50
N LEU A 116 23.05 -35.93 62.58
CA LEU A 116 22.60 -36.75 61.44
C LEU A 116 21.11 -36.59 61.09
N GLY A 117 20.27 -36.14 62.03
CA GLY A 117 18.86 -35.86 61.78
C GLY A 117 18.60 -34.46 61.25
N LYS A 118 19.45 -33.44 61.68
CA LYS A 118 19.32 -32.06 61.23
C LYS A 118 20.68 -31.38 61.24
N PHE A 119 21.10 -30.87 60.07
CA PHE A 119 22.35 -30.12 59.95
C PHE A 119 22.24 -28.99 58.93
N GLY A 120 23.09 -28.00 59.08
CA GLY A 120 23.27 -26.90 58.15
C GLY A 120 24.58 -27.03 57.38
N ILE A 121 24.55 -26.71 56.12
CA ILE A 121 25.72 -26.54 55.24
C ILE A 121 25.75 -25.09 54.83
N ASN A 122 26.75 -24.34 55.29
CA ASN A 122 27.00 -23.01 54.74
C ASN A 122 28.27 -23.02 53.91
N GLY A 123 28.37 -22.06 53.03
CA GLY A 123 29.58 -21.93 52.24
C GLY A 123 29.62 -20.71 51.37
N SER A 124 30.81 -20.48 50.86
CA SER A 124 31.04 -19.48 49.81
C SER A 124 32.03 -20.03 48.80
N GLY A 125 31.95 -19.52 47.61
CA GLY A 125 32.85 -19.95 46.55
C GLY A 125 32.59 -19.25 45.25
N ARG A 126 33.20 -19.78 44.19
CA ARG A 126 33.06 -19.23 42.85
C ARG A 126 32.32 -20.22 41.97
N ILE A 127 31.17 -19.77 41.47
CA ILE A 127 30.32 -20.53 40.55
C ILE A 127 29.90 -19.60 39.41
N PHE A 128 30.02 -20.01 38.14
CA PHE A 128 29.67 -19.23 36.97
C PHE A 128 30.29 -17.83 36.95
N ASP A 129 31.59 -17.76 37.25
CA ASP A 129 32.36 -16.51 37.47
C ASP A 129 31.86 -15.61 38.60
N SER A 130 30.90 -16.07 39.39
CA SER A 130 30.29 -15.33 40.46
C SER A 130 30.78 -15.80 41.84
N ASN A 131 30.87 -14.85 42.75
CA ASN A 131 31.01 -15.17 44.17
C ASN A 131 29.63 -15.50 44.74
N VAL A 132 29.45 -16.75 45.14
CA VAL A 132 28.21 -17.27 45.69
C VAL A 132 28.40 -17.56 47.19
N LYS A 133 27.46 -17.11 47.99
CA LYS A 133 27.27 -17.54 49.38
C LYS A 133 25.99 -18.32 49.50
N PHE A 134 25.99 -19.37 50.28
CA PHE A 134 24.79 -20.13 50.49
C PHE A 134 24.72 -20.70 51.91
N LEU A 135 23.51 -20.95 52.37
CA LEU A 135 23.16 -21.70 53.54
C LEU A 135 22.02 -22.66 53.20
N ALA A 136 22.25 -23.94 53.47
CA ALA A 136 21.21 -24.96 53.32
C ALA A 136 21.06 -25.73 54.62
N ASN A 137 19.86 -25.80 55.16
CA ASN A 137 19.53 -26.66 56.28
C ASN A 137 18.82 -27.92 55.77
N LEU A 138 19.21 -29.05 56.33
CA LEU A 138 18.65 -30.35 55.97
C LEU A 138 18.10 -31.07 57.20
N LYS A 139 17.01 -31.81 57.02
CA LYS A 139 16.44 -32.73 58.00
C LYS A 139 16.24 -34.08 57.36
N ASP A 140 16.80 -35.13 57.98
CA ASP A 140 16.75 -36.47 57.41
C ASP A 140 17.15 -36.50 55.92
N LEU A 141 18.23 -35.77 55.60
CA LEU A 141 18.74 -35.57 54.22
C LEU A 141 17.84 -34.82 53.25
N LYS A 142 16.69 -34.33 53.69
CA LYS A 142 15.81 -33.52 52.89
C LYS A 142 16.06 -32.05 53.15
N PRO A 143 16.12 -31.18 52.13
CA PRO A 143 16.30 -29.77 52.33
C PRO A 143 15.11 -29.18 53.10
N LEU A 144 15.41 -28.43 54.17
CA LEU A 144 14.47 -27.62 54.95
C LEU A 144 14.40 -26.19 54.44
N ASP A 145 15.58 -25.60 54.25
CA ASP A 145 15.70 -24.24 53.70
C ASP A 145 16.98 -24.12 52.86
N LEU A 146 16.96 -23.12 51.99
CA LEU A 146 18.08 -22.79 51.12
C LEU A 146 18.14 -21.26 50.93
N GLN A 147 19.20 -20.66 51.40
CA GLN A 147 19.54 -19.27 51.16
C GLN A 147 20.68 -19.21 50.14
N ILE A 148 20.55 -18.33 49.15
CA ILE A 148 21.59 -18.07 48.16
C ILE A 148 21.78 -16.57 48.01
N ASP A 149 23.03 -16.11 48.04
CA ASP A 149 23.43 -14.77 47.65
C ASP A 149 24.54 -14.91 46.59
N ALA A 150 24.17 -14.66 45.33
CA ALA A 150 25.09 -14.72 44.21
C ALA A 150 25.14 -13.34 43.52
N LYS A 151 26.32 -12.78 43.39
CA LYS A 151 26.55 -11.51 42.73
C LYS A 151 27.27 -11.71 41.40
N ALA A 152 26.77 -11.03 40.37
CA ALA A 152 27.30 -11.08 39.01
C ALA A 152 27.37 -12.52 38.42
N LEU A 153 26.33 -13.32 38.64
CA LEU A 153 26.23 -14.68 38.13
C LEU A 153 26.14 -14.66 36.61
N ASN A 154 27.05 -15.35 35.94
CA ASN A 154 27.06 -15.41 34.48
C ASN A 154 25.85 -16.18 33.91
N VAL A 155 25.02 -15.50 33.12
CA VAL A 155 23.75 -16.02 32.64
C VAL A 155 23.96 -17.12 31.58
N GLU A 156 24.93 -16.97 30.69
CA GLU A 156 25.23 -17.95 29.64
C GLU A 156 25.57 -19.30 30.27
N LYS A 157 26.42 -19.30 31.27
CA LYS A 157 26.85 -20.50 31.99
C LYS A 157 25.71 -21.13 32.78
N ALA A 158 24.91 -20.31 33.43
CA ALA A 158 23.74 -20.78 34.18
C ALA A 158 22.69 -21.42 33.28
N LEU A 159 22.39 -20.82 32.10
CA LEU A 159 21.47 -21.38 31.13
C LEU A 159 22.01 -22.65 30.48
N ALA A 160 23.30 -22.71 30.15
CA ALA A 160 23.94 -23.90 29.60
C ALA A 160 23.83 -25.12 30.54
N VAL A 161 24.09 -24.92 31.84
CA VAL A 161 23.93 -25.98 32.86
C VAL A 161 22.46 -26.41 32.99
N ALA A 162 21.52 -25.48 32.88
CA ALA A 162 20.10 -25.78 32.89
C ALA A 162 19.62 -26.47 31.57
N SER A 163 20.51 -26.67 30.56
CA SER A 163 20.20 -27.18 29.24
C SER A 163 19.14 -26.32 28.51
N LEU A 164 19.14 -25.02 28.79
CA LEU A 164 18.28 -24.02 28.14
C LEU A 164 19.04 -23.27 27.05
N PRO A 165 18.37 -22.81 26.00
CA PRO A 165 18.99 -21.92 25.01
C PRO A 165 19.53 -20.64 25.67
N ILE A 166 20.69 -20.17 25.22
CA ILE A 166 21.30 -18.96 25.73
C ILE A 166 20.59 -17.73 25.15
N TYR A 167 19.47 -17.35 25.72
CA TYR A 167 18.65 -16.21 25.26
C TYR A 167 19.28 -14.85 25.54
N ALA A 168 20.10 -14.75 26.58
CA ALA A 168 20.78 -13.50 26.96
C ALA A 168 22.20 -13.78 27.44
N LYS A 169 23.05 -12.79 27.33
CA LYS A 169 24.44 -12.76 27.83
C LYS A 169 24.62 -11.67 28.87
N GLY A 170 25.50 -11.91 29.81
CA GLY A 170 25.79 -10.95 30.87
C GLY A 170 25.60 -11.53 32.28
N ASN A 171 25.43 -10.68 33.25
CA ASN A 171 25.41 -11.09 34.64
C ASN A 171 24.10 -10.72 35.35
N ILE A 172 23.71 -11.56 36.32
CA ILE A 172 22.56 -11.33 37.20
C ILE A 172 23.00 -11.45 38.65
N ASP A 173 22.34 -10.69 39.52
CA ASP A 173 22.38 -10.89 40.97
C ASP A 173 21.17 -11.74 41.36
N VAL A 174 21.39 -12.75 42.19
CA VAL A 174 20.36 -13.65 42.71
C VAL A 174 20.44 -13.66 44.24
N LEU A 175 19.33 -13.32 44.88
CA LEU A 175 19.14 -13.46 46.29
C LEU A 175 17.94 -14.34 46.54
N SER A 176 18.07 -15.39 47.37
CA SER A 176 16.93 -16.25 47.71
C SER A 176 16.98 -16.69 49.17
N ASP A 177 15.79 -16.84 49.77
CA ASP A 177 15.54 -17.46 51.05
C ASP A 177 14.27 -18.30 50.92
N ILE A 178 14.44 -19.61 50.69
CA ILE A 178 13.38 -20.54 50.42
C ILE A 178 13.40 -21.67 51.47
N LYS A 179 12.23 -21.98 52.01
CA LYS A 179 12.02 -23.02 53.02
C LYS A 179 11.09 -24.13 52.49
N ALA A 180 11.30 -25.32 52.93
CA ALA A 180 10.36 -26.40 52.75
C ALA A 180 9.21 -26.25 53.76
N GLY A 181 8.04 -25.79 53.30
CA GLY A 181 6.82 -25.72 54.10
C GLY A 181 6.09 -27.04 54.13
N ASN A 182 5.05 -27.15 54.94
CA ASN A 182 4.25 -28.36 55.08
C ASN A 182 3.51 -28.75 53.79
N SER A 183 3.24 -27.80 52.92
CA SER A 183 2.46 -27.95 51.69
C SER A 183 3.24 -27.56 50.43
N GLY A 184 4.57 -27.48 50.48
CA GLY A 184 5.43 -27.09 49.35
C GLY A 184 6.49 -26.03 49.73
N ALA A 185 7.14 -25.41 48.73
CA ALA A 185 8.15 -24.39 48.92
C ALA A 185 7.56 -23.05 49.42
N GLU A 186 8.19 -22.43 50.36
CA GLU A 186 7.83 -21.11 50.93
C GLU A 186 9.06 -20.20 51.01
N GLY A 187 8.93 -18.90 50.67
CA GLY A 187 10.03 -17.95 50.79
C GLY A 187 10.05 -16.88 49.72
N ASN A 188 11.20 -16.23 49.62
CA ASN A 188 11.38 -15.11 48.71
C ASN A 188 12.66 -15.28 47.89
N ALA A 189 12.65 -14.76 46.68
CA ALA A 189 13.83 -14.62 45.83
C ALA A 189 13.79 -13.30 45.05
N SER A 190 14.93 -12.77 44.70
CA SER A 190 15.04 -11.66 43.77
C SER A 190 16.12 -11.92 42.73
N ILE A 191 15.85 -11.50 41.49
CA ILE A 191 16.78 -11.58 40.37
C ILE A 191 16.91 -10.18 39.78
N LYS A 192 18.14 -9.66 39.71
CA LYS A 192 18.40 -8.31 39.16
C LYS A 192 19.57 -8.32 38.21
N SER A 193 19.45 -7.52 37.15
CA SER A 193 20.55 -7.23 36.23
C SER A 193 20.39 -5.86 35.60
N SER A 194 21.50 -5.22 35.30
CA SER A 194 21.54 -3.92 34.62
C SER A 194 22.18 -3.98 33.20
N ASN A 195 22.75 -5.12 32.83
CA ASN A 195 23.64 -5.21 31.66
C ASN A 195 23.51 -6.49 30.85
N LEU A 196 22.33 -7.08 30.80
CA LEU A 196 22.10 -8.21 29.89
C LEU A 196 22.03 -7.75 28.42
N ILE A 197 22.55 -8.58 27.52
CA ILE A 197 22.47 -8.39 26.08
C ILE A 197 21.71 -9.58 25.50
N LEU A 198 20.67 -9.30 24.71
CA LEU A 198 19.90 -10.33 24.02
C LEU A 198 20.80 -11.10 23.04
N ASN A 199 20.72 -12.42 23.05
CA ASN A 199 21.48 -13.27 22.14
C ASN A 199 20.64 -13.64 20.91
N GLU A 200 20.87 -12.97 19.80
CA GLU A 200 20.09 -13.11 18.55
C GLU A 200 20.12 -14.53 17.99
N SER A 201 21.23 -15.27 18.21
CA SER A 201 21.38 -16.61 17.67
C SER A 201 20.41 -17.64 18.26
N ALA A 202 19.97 -17.42 19.51
CA ALA A 202 19.03 -18.31 20.18
C ALA A 202 17.61 -18.28 19.56
N PHE A 203 17.31 -17.28 18.74
CA PHE A 203 15.99 -17.10 18.11
C PHE A 203 15.96 -17.56 16.64
N LYS A 204 17.12 -17.93 16.06
CA LYS A 204 17.21 -18.36 14.64
C LYS A 204 16.42 -19.63 14.36
N ASP A 205 16.46 -20.57 15.26
CA ASP A 205 15.73 -21.85 15.10
C ASP A 205 14.21 -21.67 15.17
N MET A 206 13.76 -20.53 15.70
CA MET A 206 12.36 -20.13 15.73
C MET A 206 11.95 -19.31 14.49
N ASN A 207 12.87 -19.04 13.54
CA ASN A 207 12.70 -18.12 12.42
C ASN A 207 12.34 -16.67 12.87
N ILE A 208 12.82 -16.25 14.06
CA ILE A 208 12.61 -14.91 14.60
C ILE A 208 13.89 -14.10 14.45
N SER A 209 13.84 -13.00 13.69
CA SER A 209 14.96 -12.08 13.50
C SER A 209 14.88 -10.93 14.51
N VAL A 210 15.52 -11.09 15.66
CA VAL A 210 15.57 -10.01 16.67
C VAL A 210 16.63 -8.96 16.33
N PRO A 211 16.43 -7.69 16.73
CA PRO A 211 17.42 -6.64 16.55
C PRO A 211 18.73 -6.95 17.28
N LYS A 212 19.86 -6.51 16.72
CA LYS A 212 21.19 -6.72 17.30
C LYS A 212 21.45 -5.77 18.46
N GLY A 213 22.23 -6.27 19.45
CA GLY A 213 22.75 -5.44 20.53
C GLY A 213 21.69 -4.90 21.48
N VAL A 214 20.57 -5.58 21.63
CA VAL A 214 19.50 -5.19 22.56
C VAL A 214 19.99 -5.34 24.00
N GLN A 215 20.11 -4.23 24.70
CA GLN A 215 20.45 -4.20 26.13
C GLN A 215 19.19 -4.35 26.96
N ILE A 216 19.30 -5.10 28.07
CA ILE A 216 18.19 -5.45 28.96
C ILE A 216 18.60 -5.20 30.39
N THR A 217 17.74 -4.52 31.12
CA THR A 217 17.76 -4.44 32.59
C THR A 217 16.59 -5.28 33.11
N LEU A 218 16.87 -6.16 34.06
CA LEU A 218 15.88 -7.05 34.67
C LEU A 218 15.78 -6.77 36.16
N ASN A 219 14.57 -6.70 36.69
CA ASN A 219 14.27 -6.74 38.09
C ASN A 219 13.07 -7.64 38.32
N SER A 220 13.21 -8.68 39.11
CA SER A 220 12.15 -9.63 39.45
C SER A 220 12.19 -9.98 40.91
N ASP A 221 11.11 -9.72 41.62
CA ASP A 221 10.89 -10.14 42.99
C ASP A 221 9.91 -11.32 43.01
N ILE A 222 10.29 -12.41 43.63
CA ILE A 222 9.60 -13.69 43.60
C ILE A 222 9.24 -14.12 44.99
N THR A 223 8.01 -14.58 45.20
CA THR A 223 7.57 -15.23 46.45
C THR A 223 7.14 -16.66 46.15
N ALA A 224 7.52 -17.59 46.96
CA ALA A 224 7.08 -18.99 46.87
C ALA A 224 6.10 -19.30 48.01
N GLN A 225 4.98 -19.92 47.73
CA GLN A 225 4.01 -20.39 48.71
C GLN A 225 3.21 -21.56 48.14
N ASN A 226 3.23 -22.69 48.85
CA ASN A 226 2.44 -23.89 48.48
C ASN A 226 2.68 -24.37 47.02
N ASP A 227 3.95 -24.43 46.61
CA ASP A 227 4.38 -24.77 45.26
C ASP A 227 3.89 -23.81 44.15
N VAL A 228 3.43 -22.62 44.53
CA VAL A 228 3.12 -21.52 43.60
C VAL A 228 4.18 -20.43 43.76
N LEU A 229 4.84 -20.10 42.66
CA LEU A 229 5.73 -18.95 42.58
C LEU A 229 4.94 -17.74 42.11
N ARG A 230 4.95 -16.67 42.88
CA ARG A 230 4.41 -15.36 42.48
C ARG A 230 5.56 -14.43 42.21
N ALA A 231 5.52 -13.77 41.06
CA ALA A 231 6.58 -12.85 40.66
C ALA A 231 6.03 -11.49 40.22
N ALA A 232 6.75 -10.44 40.63
CA ALA A 232 6.63 -9.10 40.05
C ALA A 232 7.93 -8.79 39.29
N SER A 233 7.80 -8.66 37.98
CA SER A 233 8.96 -8.52 37.07
C SER A 233 8.89 -7.26 36.24
N LYS A 234 10.03 -6.58 36.05
CA LYS A 234 10.22 -5.42 35.19
C LYS A 234 11.42 -5.64 34.29
N ILE A 235 11.22 -5.48 33.01
CA ILE A 235 12.25 -5.58 31.98
C ILE A 235 12.27 -4.25 31.24
N ASP A 236 13.36 -3.51 31.35
CA ASP A 236 13.63 -2.34 30.55
C ASP A 236 14.66 -2.71 29.49
N SER A 237 14.41 -2.35 28.24
CA SER A 237 15.31 -2.62 27.13
C SER A 237 15.46 -1.42 26.21
N THR A 238 16.46 -1.46 25.34
CA THR A 238 16.62 -0.45 24.27
C THR A 238 15.47 -0.42 23.27
N LEU A 239 14.63 -1.47 23.24
CA LEU A 239 13.44 -1.57 22.40
C LEU A 239 12.19 -1.00 23.08
N GLY A 240 12.11 -1.14 24.41
CA GLY A 240 10.96 -0.73 25.20
C GLY A 240 10.93 -1.41 26.55
N LYS A 241 9.77 -1.35 27.21
CA LYS A 241 9.57 -1.83 28.59
C LYS A 241 8.49 -2.88 28.65
N ILE A 242 8.72 -3.89 29.45
CA ILE A 242 7.73 -4.92 29.80
C ILE A 242 7.66 -5.01 31.31
N SER A 243 6.47 -5.00 31.87
CA SER A 243 6.24 -5.33 33.28
C SER A 243 5.15 -6.38 33.42
N ALA A 244 5.32 -7.24 34.40
CA ALA A 244 4.38 -8.24 34.83
C ALA A 244 4.33 -8.18 36.36
N GLU A 245 3.32 -7.53 36.91
CA GLU A 245 3.23 -7.28 38.35
C GLU A 245 2.61 -8.45 39.10
N LYS A 246 1.84 -9.27 38.40
CA LYS A 246 1.13 -10.42 38.97
C LYS A 246 1.35 -11.66 38.07
N SER A 247 2.50 -12.30 38.26
CA SER A 247 2.78 -13.59 37.61
C SER A 247 2.62 -14.69 38.64
N GLU A 248 1.93 -15.74 38.31
CA GLU A 248 1.80 -16.96 39.13
C GLU A 248 2.23 -18.18 38.32
N PHE A 249 3.20 -18.91 38.81
CA PHE A 249 3.67 -20.17 38.22
C PHE A 249 3.42 -21.31 39.18
N ASP A 250 2.52 -22.22 38.77
CA ASP A 250 2.25 -23.47 39.48
C ASP A 250 3.34 -24.49 39.13
N LEU A 251 4.17 -24.83 40.09
CA LEU A 251 5.29 -25.77 39.93
C LEU A 251 4.82 -27.19 39.64
N LYS A 252 3.67 -27.58 40.18
CA LYS A 252 3.11 -28.95 40.03
C LYS A 252 2.49 -29.12 38.64
N ASN A 253 1.66 -28.21 38.21
CA ASN A 253 0.94 -28.26 36.95
C ASN A 253 1.73 -27.65 35.79
N LYS A 254 2.83 -26.92 36.07
CA LYS A 254 3.66 -26.20 35.10
C LYS A 254 2.88 -25.16 34.31
N ILE A 255 1.95 -24.46 34.96
CA ILE A 255 1.12 -23.42 34.34
C ILE A 255 1.61 -22.06 34.83
N LEU A 256 1.91 -21.16 33.90
CA LEU A 256 2.17 -19.76 34.16
C LEU A 256 0.93 -18.95 33.79
N ASN A 257 0.44 -18.14 34.74
CA ASN A 257 -0.51 -17.08 34.50
C ASN A 257 0.18 -15.75 34.84
N SER A 258 0.12 -14.77 33.97
CA SER A 258 0.78 -13.49 34.17
C SER A 258 -0.05 -12.36 33.57
N ASP A 259 -0.17 -11.25 34.28
CA ASP A 259 -0.48 -10.01 33.60
C ASP A 259 0.76 -9.53 32.84
N PHE A 260 0.57 -8.63 31.91
CA PHE A 260 1.68 -7.92 31.26
C PHE A 260 1.28 -6.50 30.88
N ASN A 261 2.26 -5.61 30.95
CA ASN A 261 2.21 -4.29 30.34
C ASN A 261 3.43 -4.13 29.45
N LEU A 262 3.20 -3.84 28.19
CA LEU A 262 4.21 -3.61 27.16
C LEU A 262 4.16 -2.14 26.73
N ASN A 263 5.31 -1.52 26.61
CA ASN A 263 5.47 -0.19 26.05
C ASN A 263 6.67 -0.16 25.08
N LEU A 264 6.38 -0.09 23.80
CA LEU A 264 7.35 0.01 22.71
C LEU A 264 7.26 1.43 22.13
N PRO A 265 8.15 2.35 22.49
CA PRO A 265 8.06 3.75 22.09
C PRO A 265 8.42 3.98 20.62
N ASP A 266 9.11 3.05 19.98
CA ASP A 266 9.58 3.18 18.60
C ASP A 266 9.61 1.83 17.88
N LEU A 267 8.58 1.58 17.08
CA LEU A 267 8.46 0.36 16.27
C LEU A 267 9.53 0.26 15.17
N ALA A 268 10.17 1.37 14.78
CA ALA A 268 11.23 1.32 13.75
C ALA A 268 12.43 0.49 14.22
N LYS A 269 12.65 0.38 15.52
CA LYS A 269 13.68 -0.49 16.11
C LYS A 269 13.40 -1.99 15.94
N LEU A 270 12.18 -2.36 15.58
CA LEU A 270 11.75 -3.74 15.36
C LEU A 270 11.72 -4.12 13.87
N GLU A 271 12.36 -3.34 13.00
CA GLU A 271 12.38 -3.59 11.54
C GLU A 271 12.80 -5.02 11.19
N SER A 272 13.82 -5.56 11.85
CA SER A 272 14.29 -6.93 11.63
C SER A 272 13.25 -8.00 11.99
N LEU A 273 12.39 -7.72 12.95
CA LEU A 273 11.32 -8.62 13.40
C LEU A 273 10.08 -8.52 12.52
N ILE A 274 9.72 -7.29 12.13
CA ILE A 274 8.50 -7.00 11.35
C ILE A 274 8.73 -7.19 9.85
N GLY A 275 9.98 -7.18 9.38
CA GLY A 275 10.37 -7.27 7.98
C GLY A 275 10.24 -5.95 7.21
N ARG A 276 9.80 -4.87 7.85
CA ARG A 276 9.72 -3.51 7.28
C ARG A 276 9.81 -2.45 8.37
N LYS A 277 10.30 -1.28 8.01
CA LYS A 277 10.37 -0.13 8.91
C LYS A 277 9.00 0.51 9.11
N ILE A 278 8.50 0.51 10.34
CA ILE A 278 7.25 1.15 10.73
C ILE A 278 7.58 2.17 11.81
N SER A 279 7.21 3.43 11.61
CA SER A 279 7.37 4.47 12.63
C SER A 279 6.11 4.54 13.51
N GLY A 280 6.27 4.64 14.81
CA GLY A 280 5.18 4.75 15.77
C GLY A 280 5.49 4.04 17.08
N ASP A 281 4.57 4.12 18.01
CA ASP A 281 4.61 3.47 19.31
C ASP A 281 3.52 2.41 19.43
N VAL A 282 3.73 1.45 20.34
CA VAL A 282 2.71 0.47 20.76
C VAL A 282 2.75 0.34 22.26
N LYS A 283 1.59 0.36 22.88
CA LYS A 283 1.35 -0.03 24.26
C LYS A 283 0.35 -1.17 24.27
N ALA A 284 0.58 -2.17 25.08
CA ALA A 284 -0.35 -3.26 25.25
C ALA A 284 -0.36 -3.72 26.71
N ASN A 285 -1.52 -4.12 27.18
CA ASN A 285 -1.66 -4.80 28.46
C ASN A 285 -2.62 -5.97 28.30
N GLY A 286 -2.59 -6.92 29.21
CA GLY A 286 -3.46 -8.08 29.14
C GLY A 286 -2.99 -9.20 30.06
N ASN A 287 -3.54 -10.39 29.83
CA ASN A 287 -3.19 -11.61 30.58
C ASN A 287 -2.60 -12.65 29.62
N LEU A 288 -1.51 -13.25 30.03
CA LEU A 288 -0.85 -14.36 29.37
C LEU A 288 -1.02 -15.63 30.22
N LYS A 289 -1.50 -16.70 29.64
CA LYS A 289 -1.51 -18.03 30.22
C LYS A 289 -0.73 -18.99 29.33
N THR A 290 0.12 -19.81 29.93
CA THR A 290 0.87 -20.83 29.20
C THR A 290 1.17 -22.05 30.06
N ASP A 291 1.13 -23.22 29.43
CA ASP A 291 1.67 -24.49 29.94
C ASP A 291 2.94 -24.90 29.19
N PHE A 292 3.60 -23.93 28.49
CA PHE A 292 4.75 -24.11 27.61
C PHE A 292 4.51 -24.98 26.37
N SER A 293 3.28 -25.49 26.18
CA SER A 293 2.83 -26.11 24.94
C SER A 293 1.83 -25.20 24.21
N THR A 294 1.08 -24.42 24.96
CA THR A 294 0.12 -23.44 24.45
C THR A 294 0.38 -22.05 25.06
N LEU A 295 0.14 -21.02 24.25
CA LEU A 295 0.13 -19.62 24.66
C LEU A 295 -1.29 -19.09 24.48
N GLU A 296 -1.85 -18.47 25.51
CA GLU A 296 -3.17 -17.83 25.47
C GLU A 296 -3.06 -16.39 25.97
N LEU A 297 -3.41 -15.45 25.11
CA LEU A 297 -3.56 -14.03 25.43
C LEU A 297 -5.04 -13.72 25.58
N SER A 298 -5.41 -13.10 26.69
CA SER A 298 -6.79 -12.70 26.96
C SER A 298 -6.85 -11.29 27.56
N ASN A 299 -8.01 -10.64 27.42
CA ASN A 299 -8.25 -9.29 27.92
C ASN A 299 -7.16 -8.29 27.51
N SER A 300 -6.58 -8.49 26.32
CA SER A 300 -5.48 -7.65 25.87
C SER A 300 -5.99 -6.37 25.24
N GLN A 301 -5.58 -5.24 25.76
CA GLN A 301 -5.83 -3.91 25.22
C GLN A 301 -4.55 -3.40 24.54
N ILE A 302 -4.68 -3.01 23.30
CA ILE A 302 -3.57 -2.50 22.50
C ILE A 302 -3.89 -1.07 22.11
N SER A 303 -2.93 -0.19 22.26
CA SER A 303 -2.95 1.18 21.76
C SER A 303 -1.68 1.43 20.97
N ALA A 304 -1.81 1.98 19.78
CA ALA A 304 -0.70 2.23 18.88
C ALA A 304 -0.82 3.59 18.18
N PHE A 305 0.32 4.09 17.66
CA PHE A 305 0.40 5.33 16.89
C PHE A 305 -0.19 6.53 17.66
N LYS A 306 0.27 6.74 18.90
CA LYS A 306 -0.21 7.81 19.81
C LYS A 306 -1.74 7.72 20.03
N ASP A 307 -2.21 6.52 20.37
CA ASP A 307 -3.63 6.20 20.62
C ASP A 307 -4.56 6.34 19.40
N ALA A 308 -4.02 6.52 18.20
CA ALA A 308 -4.83 6.58 16.98
C ALA A 308 -5.49 5.23 16.65
N LEU A 309 -4.82 4.12 16.95
CA LEU A 309 -5.38 2.77 16.84
C LEU A 309 -5.53 2.17 18.23
N LYS A 310 -6.73 1.68 18.52
CA LYS A 310 -7.03 0.88 19.73
C LYS A 310 -7.57 -0.47 19.31
N ALA A 311 -7.20 -1.52 20.04
CA ALA A 311 -7.73 -2.85 19.82
C ALA A 311 -7.91 -3.59 21.15
N ASP A 312 -9.03 -4.32 21.25
CA ASP A 312 -9.20 -5.36 22.26
C ASP A 312 -8.95 -6.70 21.56
N ALA A 313 -7.96 -7.45 22.04
CA ALA A 313 -7.49 -8.64 21.35
C ALA A 313 -7.41 -9.87 22.26
N GLY A 314 -7.60 -11.03 21.67
CA GLY A 314 -7.34 -12.32 22.28
C GLY A 314 -6.66 -13.24 21.25
N ALA A 315 -5.74 -14.06 21.71
CA ALA A 315 -5.05 -15.02 20.85
C ALA A 315 -4.76 -16.32 21.60
N LYS A 316 -4.76 -17.42 20.88
CA LYS A 316 -4.32 -18.71 21.36
C LYS A 316 -3.41 -19.35 20.33
N TYR A 317 -2.29 -19.90 20.78
CA TYR A 317 -1.31 -20.51 19.89
C TYR A 317 -0.75 -21.80 20.47
N ASP A 318 -0.82 -22.88 19.71
CA ASP A 318 -0.23 -24.19 20.00
C ASP A 318 1.19 -24.23 19.44
N LEU A 319 2.19 -24.22 20.31
CA LEU A 319 3.61 -24.23 19.95
C LEU A 319 4.06 -25.52 19.26
N LYS A 320 3.45 -26.65 19.62
CA LYS A 320 3.79 -27.96 19.08
C LYS A 320 3.22 -28.16 17.67
N ASN A 321 1.94 -27.87 17.49
CA ASN A 321 1.24 -28.08 16.23
C ASN A 321 1.31 -26.86 15.32
N LYS A 322 1.83 -25.72 15.83
CA LYS A 322 1.93 -24.45 15.11
C LYS A 322 0.57 -23.95 14.61
N ASN A 323 -0.48 -24.19 15.39
CA ASN A 323 -1.83 -23.74 15.13
C ASN A 323 -2.14 -22.52 16.01
N GLY A 324 -2.90 -21.57 15.48
CA GLY A 324 -3.24 -20.37 16.24
C GLY A 324 -4.57 -19.78 15.85
N GLU A 325 -5.15 -19.05 16.78
CA GLU A 325 -6.35 -18.26 16.61
C GLU A 325 -6.12 -16.86 17.16
N LEU A 326 -6.58 -15.86 16.45
CA LEU A 326 -6.54 -14.46 16.84
C LEU A 326 -7.93 -13.86 16.66
N SER A 327 -8.36 -13.07 17.63
CA SER A 327 -9.52 -12.21 17.49
C SER A 327 -9.19 -10.81 17.99
N ALA A 328 -9.69 -9.78 17.31
CA ALA A 328 -9.49 -8.40 17.71
C ALA A 328 -10.68 -7.53 17.32
N LYS A 329 -11.06 -6.63 18.23
CA LYS A 329 -11.94 -5.49 17.93
C LYS A 329 -11.08 -4.26 17.75
N LEU A 330 -11.18 -3.67 16.57
CA LEU A 330 -10.34 -2.56 16.13
C LEU A 330 -11.14 -1.25 16.18
N ASN A 331 -10.50 -0.19 16.64
CA ASN A 331 -11.07 1.16 16.60
C ASN A 331 -9.96 2.16 16.31
N THR A 332 -10.15 2.99 15.30
CA THR A 332 -9.26 4.11 15.01
C THR A 332 -10.06 5.39 14.81
N ASN A 333 -9.61 6.45 15.44
CA ASN A 333 -10.20 7.77 15.30
C ASN A 333 -9.63 8.53 14.11
N ASP A 334 -8.45 8.16 13.63
CA ASP A 334 -7.79 8.78 12.49
C ASP A 334 -6.94 7.76 11.72
N LEU A 335 -7.46 7.34 10.58
CA LEU A 335 -6.75 6.45 9.65
C LEU A 335 -5.46 7.07 9.09
N ALA A 336 -5.31 8.40 9.10
CA ALA A 336 -4.09 9.05 8.62
C ALA A 336 -2.85 8.69 9.44
N ALA A 337 -3.02 8.40 10.72
CA ALA A 337 -1.94 7.94 11.60
C ALA A 337 -1.38 6.56 11.17
N LEU A 338 -2.15 5.78 10.42
CA LEU A 338 -1.76 4.44 9.94
C LEU A 338 -1.05 4.48 8.57
N GLN A 339 -0.78 5.66 8.01
CA GLN A 339 -0.15 5.82 6.69
C GLN A 339 1.14 5.01 6.55
N ASN A 340 2.00 5.02 7.58
CA ASN A 340 3.27 4.30 7.58
C ASN A 340 3.11 2.77 7.55
N VAL A 341 1.96 2.27 8.01
CA VAL A 341 1.64 0.83 8.00
C VAL A 341 1.00 0.44 6.67
N LEU A 342 0.05 1.24 6.20
CA LEU A 342 -0.77 0.93 5.04
C LEU A 342 -0.12 1.35 3.72
N GLY A 343 0.88 2.23 3.75
CA GLY A 343 1.54 2.77 2.56
C GLY A 343 0.71 3.81 1.81
N VAL A 344 -0.52 4.08 2.26
CA VAL A 344 -1.44 5.06 1.67
C VAL A 344 -1.98 5.98 2.76
N LYS A 345 -2.20 7.24 2.43
CA LYS A 345 -2.75 8.24 3.35
C LYS A 345 -4.26 8.10 3.39
N LEU A 346 -4.78 7.37 4.36
CA LEU A 346 -6.19 7.24 4.62
C LEU A 346 -6.67 8.39 5.54
N GLN A 347 -7.95 8.69 5.51
CA GLN A 347 -8.56 9.69 6.37
C GLN A 347 -9.85 9.15 7.00
N GLY A 348 -10.22 9.72 8.14
CA GLY A 348 -11.46 9.39 8.84
C GLY A 348 -11.30 8.28 9.88
N LYS A 349 -12.42 7.84 10.40
CA LYS A 349 -12.52 6.83 11.45
C LYS A 349 -12.76 5.45 10.85
N ALA A 350 -12.32 4.41 11.56
CA ALA A 350 -12.70 3.04 11.26
C ALA A 350 -12.89 2.25 12.54
N ASN A 351 -13.80 1.31 12.52
CA ASN A 351 -14.01 0.32 13.57
C ASN A 351 -14.40 -1.01 12.95
N GLY A 352 -14.08 -2.09 13.62
CA GLY A 352 -14.41 -3.40 13.10
C GLY A 352 -13.87 -4.56 13.91
N GLU A 353 -14.04 -5.74 13.36
CA GLU A 353 -13.63 -7.00 13.96
C GLU A 353 -12.73 -7.76 12.99
N LEU A 354 -11.67 -8.32 13.53
CA LEU A 354 -10.72 -9.18 12.84
C LEU A 354 -10.69 -10.53 13.56
N SER A 355 -10.78 -11.61 12.83
CA SER A 355 -10.40 -12.94 13.31
C SER A 355 -9.51 -13.63 12.29
N ALA A 356 -8.54 -14.41 12.77
CA ALA A 356 -7.66 -15.19 11.92
C ALA A 356 -7.36 -16.53 12.58
N ALA A 357 -7.25 -17.57 11.76
CA ALA A 357 -6.83 -18.88 12.19
C ALA A 357 -5.62 -19.34 11.37
N LEU A 358 -4.62 -19.88 12.08
CA LEU A 358 -3.41 -20.45 11.51
C LEU A 358 -3.43 -21.97 11.65
N ALA A 359 -2.96 -22.68 10.66
CA ALA A 359 -2.65 -24.10 10.74
C ALA A 359 -1.23 -24.32 10.18
N GLN A 360 -0.35 -24.89 10.98
CA GLN A 360 1.07 -25.10 10.66
C GLN A 360 1.78 -23.79 10.22
N ASN A 361 1.44 -22.67 10.87
CA ASN A 361 1.89 -21.29 10.55
C ASN A 361 1.36 -20.73 9.20
N GLU A 362 0.47 -21.43 8.50
CA GLU A 362 -0.19 -20.89 7.32
C GLU A 362 -1.57 -20.30 7.68
N LEU A 363 -1.93 -19.20 7.04
CA LEU A 363 -3.25 -18.59 7.21
C LEU A 363 -4.33 -19.51 6.64
N LYS A 364 -5.07 -20.18 7.54
CA LYS A 364 -6.18 -21.07 7.19
C LYS A 364 -7.46 -20.30 6.92
N ASN A 365 -7.73 -19.30 7.75
CA ASN A 365 -8.90 -18.46 7.63
C ASN A 365 -8.62 -17.06 8.14
N LEU A 366 -9.18 -16.07 7.46
CA LEU A 366 -9.22 -14.66 7.84
C LEU A 366 -10.69 -14.22 7.77
N SER A 367 -11.15 -13.49 8.75
CA SER A 367 -12.41 -12.75 8.68
C SER A 367 -12.16 -11.35 9.19
N LEU A 368 -12.40 -10.38 8.34
CA LEU A 368 -12.33 -8.95 8.65
C LEU A 368 -13.67 -8.32 8.31
N ASN A 369 -14.24 -7.59 9.25
CA ASN A 369 -15.39 -6.74 9.04
C ASN A 369 -15.05 -5.34 9.55
N LEU A 370 -14.93 -4.37 8.66
CA LEU A 370 -14.45 -3.04 8.97
C LEU A 370 -15.44 -1.98 8.46
N ASN A 371 -15.98 -1.19 9.35
CA ASN A 371 -16.73 0.04 9.02
C ASN A 371 -15.71 1.16 8.83
N ALA A 372 -15.56 1.65 7.62
CA ALA A 372 -14.63 2.70 7.26
C ALA A 372 -15.11 3.43 6.00
N MET A 373 -14.64 4.66 5.80
CA MET A 373 -14.88 5.41 4.55
C MET A 373 -16.37 5.56 4.21
N GLY A 374 -17.22 5.66 5.24
CA GLY A 374 -18.67 5.82 5.10
C GLY A 374 -19.44 4.54 4.76
N GLY A 375 -18.77 3.40 4.66
CA GLY A 375 -19.35 2.10 4.32
C GLY A 375 -18.72 0.95 5.09
N ASN A 376 -18.81 -0.25 4.53
CA ASN A 376 -18.33 -1.48 5.14
C ASN A 376 -17.39 -2.23 4.19
N LEU A 377 -16.29 -2.74 4.74
CA LEU A 377 -15.30 -3.59 4.07
C LEU A 377 -15.27 -4.95 4.76
N ASN A 378 -15.49 -6.01 4.01
CA ASN A 378 -15.39 -7.39 4.47
C ASN A 378 -14.29 -8.11 3.72
N ALA A 379 -13.49 -8.91 4.43
CA ALA A 379 -12.56 -9.84 3.84
C ALA A 379 -12.71 -11.19 4.54
N ASN A 380 -12.88 -12.26 3.77
CA ASN A 380 -13.04 -13.61 4.30
C ASN A 380 -12.28 -14.62 3.45
N GLY A 381 -11.66 -15.61 4.10
CA GLY A 381 -10.97 -16.70 3.43
C GLY A 381 -9.51 -16.86 3.81
N ASN A 382 -8.69 -17.27 2.86
CA ASN A 382 -7.25 -17.45 3.01
C ASN A 382 -6.50 -16.91 1.78
N LEU A 383 -5.18 -17.10 1.73
CA LEU A 383 -4.37 -16.59 0.61
C LEU A 383 -4.70 -17.24 -0.75
N SER A 384 -5.32 -18.40 -0.78
CA SER A 384 -5.72 -19.08 -2.04
C SER A 384 -7.15 -18.77 -2.47
N ASP A 385 -8.04 -18.44 -1.53
CA ASP A 385 -9.44 -18.07 -1.78
C ASP A 385 -9.84 -16.92 -0.84
N LEU A 386 -9.47 -15.70 -1.19
CA LEU A 386 -9.79 -14.49 -0.45
C LEU A 386 -10.97 -13.78 -1.11
N LYS A 387 -12.07 -13.67 -0.37
CA LYS A 387 -13.27 -12.93 -0.77
C LYS A 387 -13.27 -11.57 -0.11
N LEU A 388 -13.34 -10.53 -0.93
CA LEU A 388 -13.42 -9.14 -0.50
C LEU A 388 -14.79 -8.58 -0.89
N LYS A 389 -15.39 -7.81 -0.02
CA LYS A 389 -16.63 -7.08 -0.30
C LYS A 389 -16.54 -5.67 0.24
N ALA A 390 -16.81 -4.71 -0.61
CA ALA A 390 -16.96 -3.29 -0.26
C ALA A 390 -18.42 -2.91 -0.47
N SER A 391 -19.04 -2.32 0.53
CA SER A 391 -20.46 -1.92 0.49
C SER A 391 -20.62 -0.48 0.93
N ASN A 392 -21.29 0.31 0.12
CA ASN A 392 -21.66 1.70 0.39
C ASN A 392 -20.49 2.63 0.76
N LEU A 393 -19.30 2.40 0.17
CA LEU A 393 -18.17 3.29 0.40
C LEU A 393 -18.43 4.66 -0.22
N ASN A 394 -18.02 5.71 0.48
CA ASN A 394 -18.21 7.08 0.02
C ASN A 394 -17.11 7.49 -0.97
N LEU A 395 -17.51 7.90 -2.20
CA LEU A 395 -16.58 8.33 -3.25
C LEU A 395 -15.73 9.53 -2.80
N ALA A 396 -16.31 10.50 -2.09
CA ALA A 396 -15.56 11.68 -1.63
C ALA A 396 -14.43 11.31 -0.70
N VAL A 397 -14.69 10.39 0.24
CA VAL A 397 -13.67 9.90 1.18
C VAL A 397 -12.61 9.09 0.45
N LEU A 398 -13.02 8.13 -0.38
CA LEU A 398 -12.08 7.29 -1.14
C LEU A 398 -11.20 8.13 -2.09
N SER A 399 -11.81 9.02 -2.85
CA SER A 399 -11.04 9.83 -3.81
C SER A 399 -10.07 10.80 -3.14
N ALA A 400 -10.43 11.35 -1.97
CA ALA A 400 -9.52 12.18 -1.19
C ALA A 400 -8.24 11.44 -0.77
N LEU A 401 -8.29 10.09 -0.65
CA LEU A 401 -7.13 9.26 -0.34
C LEU A 401 -6.10 9.23 -1.48
N PHE A 402 -6.59 9.17 -2.73
CA PHE A 402 -5.74 8.99 -3.91
C PHE A 402 -5.34 10.31 -4.57
N TYR A 403 -6.22 11.30 -4.52
CA TYR A 403 -6.06 12.60 -5.18
C TYR A 403 -5.78 13.76 -4.21
N GLY A 404 -5.79 13.51 -2.90
CA GLY A 404 -5.60 14.55 -1.89
C GLY A 404 -6.83 15.45 -1.67
N SER A 405 -7.89 15.29 -2.46
CA SER A 405 -9.16 16.01 -2.35
C SER A 405 -10.31 15.16 -2.88
N ALA A 406 -11.51 15.44 -2.45
CA ALA A 406 -12.71 14.80 -2.97
C ALA A 406 -12.93 15.20 -4.45
N ILE A 407 -13.09 14.20 -5.32
CA ILE A 407 -13.38 14.42 -6.75
C ILE A 407 -14.87 14.44 -7.04
N GLY A 408 -15.70 13.96 -6.10
CA GLY A 408 -17.14 13.86 -6.26
C GLY A 408 -17.79 13.18 -5.08
N GLU A 409 -19.09 12.99 -5.18
CA GLU A 409 -19.93 12.24 -4.24
C GLU A 409 -20.51 11.00 -4.94
N GLY A 410 -20.98 10.03 -4.17
CA GLY A 410 -21.58 8.81 -4.68
C GLY A 410 -21.23 7.60 -3.84
N THR A 411 -21.85 6.48 -4.17
CA THR A 411 -21.72 5.21 -3.45
C THR A 411 -20.92 4.22 -4.30
N ILE A 412 -19.84 3.70 -3.73
CA ILE A 412 -19.02 2.66 -4.36
C ILE A 412 -19.33 1.32 -3.70
N ASN A 413 -19.67 0.33 -4.52
CA ASN A 413 -19.76 -1.06 -4.13
C ASN A 413 -18.81 -1.91 -4.95
N GLY A 414 -18.32 -3.00 -4.36
CA GLY A 414 -17.41 -3.90 -5.06
C GLY A 414 -17.29 -5.25 -4.38
N ASP A 415 -17.00 -6.26 -5.18
CA ASP A 415 -16.72 -7.62 -4.75
C ASP A 415 -15.48 -8.13 -5.47
N ALA A 416 -14.66 -8.91 -4.76
CA ALA A 416 -13.54 -9.60 -5.37
C ALA A 416 -13.37 -11.00 -4.79
N LYS A 417 -12.92 -11.92 -5.62
CA LYS A 417 -12.49 -13.26 -5.23
C LYS A 417 -11.08 -13.45 -5.80
N LEU A 418 -10.09 -13.50 -4.91
CA LEU A 418 -8.69 -13.44 -5.26
C LEU A 418 -7.91 -14.64 -4.69
N SER A 419 -6.91 -15.11 -5.42
CA SER A 419 -5.81 -15.91 -4.92
C SER A 419 -4.55 -15.05 -4.92
N LEU A 420 -3.84 -15.04 -3.79
CA LEU A 420 -2.60 -14.28 -3.57
C LEU A 420 -1.37 -15.19 -3.40
N LYS A 421 -1.55 -16.52 -3.43
CA LYS A 421 -0.50 -17.50 -3.12
C LYS A 421 0.62 -17.47 -4.16
N ASP A 422 0.27 -17.42 -5.46
CA ASP A 422 1.22 -17.45 -6.58
C ASP A 422 1.08 -16.19 -7.47
N GLY A 423 0.94 -15.03 -6.84
CA GLY A 423 0.61 -13.78 -7.49
C GLY A 423 -0.88 -13.47 -7.42
N ILE A 424 -1.27 -12.32 -7.96
CA ILE A 424 -2.67 -11.89 -7.93
C ILE A 424 -3.43 -12.56 -9.06
N ASN A 425 -4.37 -13.45 -8.73
CA ASN A 425 -5.29 -14.10 -9.66
C ASN A 425 -6.71 -14.00 -9.12
N GLY A 426 -7.72 -13.93 -9.99
CA GLY A 426 -9.12 -13.95 -9.58
C GLY A 426 -9.99 -12.93 -10.30
N THR A 427 -11.16 -12.69 -9.75
CA THR A 427 -12.17 -11.79 -10.33
C THR A 427 -12.48 -10.65 -9.37
N ALA A 428 -12.81 -9.49 -9.92
CA ALA A 428 -13.31 -8.37 -9.14
C ALA A 428 -14.36 -7.60 -9.96
N GLN A 429 -15.31 -7.00 -9.25
CA GLN A 429 -16.27 -6.05 -9.81
C GLN A 429 -16.41 -4.84 -8.91
N ILE A 430 -16.66 -3.70 -9.51
CA ILE A 430 -16.84 -2.43 -8.82
C ILE A 430 -17.93 -1.61 -9.52
N SER A 431 -18.72 -0.89 -8.75
CA SER A 431 -19.73 0.03 -9.28
C SER A 431 -19.73 1.34 -8.52
N LEU A 432 -20.01 2.42 -9.22
CA LEU A 432 -20.33 3.74 -8.69
C LEU A 432 -21.82 3.99 -8.99
N ALA A 433 -22.60 4.25 -7.97
CA ALA A 433 -24.01 4.60 -8.08
C ALA A 433 -24.26 6.00 -7.50
N ASN A 434 -25.21 6.72 -8.12
CA ASN A 434 -25.56 8.10 -7.74
C ASN A 434 -24.33 9.02 -7.70
N GLY A 435 -23.40 8.84 -8.63
CA GLY A 435 -22.17 9.60 -8.69
C GLY A 435 -22.42 11.04 -9.14
N VAL A 436 -21.75 11.99 -8.47
CA VAL A 436 -21.71 13.42 -8.83
C VAL A 436 -20.24 13.83 -8.82
N ILE A 437 -19.66 14.00 -9.98
CA ILE A 437 -18.26 14.43 -10.12
C ILE A 437 -18.19 15.96 -10.06
N PHE A 438 -17.39 16.48 -9.16
CA PHE A 438 -17.34 17.92 -8.92
C PHE A 438 -16.73 18.68 -10.09
N LYS A 439 -17.40 19.78 -10.46
CA LYS A 439 -16.95 20.73 -11.48
C LYS A 439 -15.47 21.13 -11.25
N LYS A 440 -15.09 21.43 -10.02
CA LYS A 440 -13.71 21.83 -9.68
C LYS A 440 -12.67 20.78 -10.09
N PHE A 441 -12.99 19.49 -9.92
CA PHE A 441 -12.12 18.41 -10.35
C PHE A 441 -12.08 18.31 -11.88
N LEU A 442 -13.24 18.39 -12.53
CA LEU A 442 -13.37 18.32 -13.98
C LEU A 442 -12.62 19.48 -14.66
N ASP A 443 -12.77 20.70 -14.15
CA ASP A 443 -12.06 21.88 -14.64
C ASP A 443 -10.54 21.71 -14.54
N GLY A 444 -10.06 21.24 -13.37
CA GLY A 444 -8.63 20.98 -13.15
C GLY A 444 -8.06 19.87 -14.03
N ALA A 445 -8.81 18.79 -14.22
CA ALA A 445 -8.37 17.63 -14.98
C ALA A 445 -8.35 17.86 -16.49
N THR A 446 -9.26 18.72 -17.01
CA THR A 446 -9.45 18.93 -18.45
C THR A 446 -8.93 20.28 -18.94
N GLY A 447 -8.69 21.24 -18.06
CA GLY A 447 -8.39 22.64 -18.41
C GLY A 447 -9.58 23.37 -19.03
N LYS A 448 -10.82 22.83 -18.89
CA LYS A 448 -12.05 23.39 -19.43
C LYS A 448 -12.97 23.85 -18.30
N ASN A 449 -13.86 24.79 -18.58
CA ASN A 449 -14.81 25.31 -17.60
C ASN A 449 -16.17 24.60 -17.75
N PHE A 450 -16.39 23.54 -16.96
CA PHE A 450 -17.67 22.81 -16.95
C PHE A 450 -18.81 23.72 -16.42
N PRO A 451 -20.03 23.56 -16.92
CA PRO A 451 -21.16 24.40 -16.49
C PRO A 451 -21.64 24.04 -15.06
N SER A 452 -21.53 22.79 -14.65
CA SER A 452 -21.96 22.24 -13.38
C SER A 452 -21.19 20.98 -13.04
N ASP A 453 -21.45 20.41 -11.86
CA ASP A 453 -21.05 19.06 -11.52
C ASP A 453 -21.67 18.07 -12.51
N LEU A 454 -20.99 16.93 -12.73
CA LEU A 454 -21.38 15.90 -13.69
C LEU A 454 -21.97 14.69 -12.96
N LYS A 455 -23.23 14.38 -13.23
CA LYS A 455 -23.81 13.11 -12.76
C LYS A 455 -23.23 11.96 -13.57
N ALA A 456 -22.80 10.90 -12.88
CA ALA A 456 -22.20 9.74 -13.53
C ALA A 456 -22.39 8.47 -12.69
N ASP A 457 -22.83 7.40 -13.35
CA ASP A 457 -22.78 6.04 -12.83
C ASP A 457 -21.78 5.23 -13.64
N ALA A 458 -21.10 4.29 -12.99
CA ALA A 458 -20.11 3.46 -13.65
C ALA A 458 -20.08 2.06 -13.07
N GLN A 459 -19.69 1.09 -13.87
CA GLN A 459 -19.42 -0.28 -13.44
C GLN A 459 -18.25 -0.85 -14.21
N ALA A 460 -17.48 -1.68 -13.52
CA ALA A 460 -16.38 -2.42 -14.11
C ALA A 460 -16.26 -3.80 -13.49
N GLN A 461 -15.86 -4.77 -14.29
CA GLN A 461 -15.52 -6.12 -13.85
C GLN A 461 -14.19 -6.53 -14.47
N THR A 462 -13.45 -7.35 -13.76
CA THR A 462 -12.15 -7.83 -14.21
C THR A 462 -11.90 -9.28 -13.83
N ASN A 463 -11.15 -9.97 -14.67
CA ASN A 463 -10.55 -11.26 -14.38
C ASN A 463 -9.03 -11.13 -14.51
N ILE A 464 -8.32 -11.37 -13.42
CA ILE A 464 -6.87 -11.25 -13.33
C ILE A 464 -6.27 -12.64 -13.39
N LYS A 465 -5.36 -12.86 -14.33
CA LYS A 465 -4.61 -14.11 -14.48
C LYS A 465 -3.16 -13.80 -14.83
N ASN A 466 -2.22 -14.31 -14.05
CA ASN A 466 -0.77 -14.10 -14.26
C ASN A 466 -0.38 -12.62 -14.44
N SER A 467 -0.92 -11.75 -13.60
CA SER A 467 -0.70 -10.29 -13.65
C SER A 467 -1.24 -9.59 -14.90
N VAL A 468 -2.14 -10.24 -15.65
CA VAL A 468 -2.90 -9.63 -16.74
C VAL A 468 -4.36 -9.56 -16.32
N ALA A 469 -4.92 -8.36 -16.27
CA ALA A 469 -6.32 -8.11 -16.01
C ALA A 469 -7.09 -8.00 -17.34
N THR A 470 -8.01 -8.91 -17.60
CA THR A 470 -9.01 -8.75 -18.65
C THR A 470 -10.23 -8.08 -18.03
N PHE A 471 -10.67 -6.97 -18.59
CA PHE A 471 -11.73 -6.17 -17.97
C PHE A 471 -12.83 -5.79 -18.95
N SER A 472 -14.02 -5.52 -18.41
CA SER A 472 -15.08 -4.81 -19.08
C SER A 472 -15.60 -3.70 -18.17
N ALA A 473 -15.92 -2.54 -18.76
CA ALA A 473 -16.44 -1.40 -18.04
C ALA A 473 -17.51 -0.66 -18.88
N SER A 474 -18.38 0.03 -18.18
CA SER A 474 -19.34 0.98 -18.76
C SER A 474 -19.55 2.16 -17.82
N ALA A 475 -19.91 3.30 -18.38
CA ALA A 475 -20.24 4.50 -17.58
C ALA A 475 -21.33 5.30 -18.29
N ASN A 476 -22.20 5.90 -17.51
CA ASN A 476 -23.25 6.77 -17.99
C ASN A 476 -23.17 8.11 -17.29
N SER A 477 -23.25 9.19 -18.04
CA SER A 477 -23.23 10.54 -17.52
C SER A 477 -24.21 11.46 -18.25
N ASP A 478 -24.41 12.65 -17.74
CA ASP A 478 -25.25 13.66 -18.39
C ASP A 478 -24.70 14.10 -19.75
N LEU A 479 -23.41 13.94 -20.02
CA LEU A 479 -22.73 14.39 -21.25
C LEU A 479 -22.47 13.28 -22.23
N ALA A 480 -22.12 12.08 -21.74
CA ALA A 480 -21.70 10.95 -22.59
C ALA A 480 -22.00 9.62 -21.92
N GLN A 481 -22.16 8.59 -22.72
CA GLN A 481 -22.36 7.21 -22.33
C GLN A 481 -21.23 6.35 -22.89
N LEU A 482 -20.33 5.87 -22.03
CA LEU A 482 -19.39 4.80 -22.38
C LEU A 482 -20.15 3.48 -22.32
N GLN A 483 -20.70 3.04 -23.46
CA GLN A 483 -21.52 1.85 -23.53
C GLN A 483 -20.74 0.57 -23.22
N SER A 484 -19.49 0.53 -23.66
CA SER A 484 -18.55 -0.53 -23.34
C SER A 484 -17.10 -0.06 -23.44
N LEU A 485 -16.26 -0.62 -22.58
CA LEU A 485 -14.81 -0.56 -22.64
C LEU A 485 -14.29 -1.94 -22.25
N ASN A 486 -13.86 -2.74 -23.24
CA ASN A 486 -13.42 -4.11 -23.03
C ASN A 486 -11.95 -4.26 -23.42
N GLY A 487 -11.14 -4.85 -22.55
CA GLY A 487 -9.72 -4.90 -22.83
C GLY A 487 -8.88 -5.70 -21.87
N THR A 488 -7.58 -5.49 -21.97
CA THR A 488 -6.57 -6.09 -21.11
C THR A 488 -5.65 -5.01 -20.55
N TYR A 489 -5.24 -5.20 -19.30
CA TYR A 489 -4.28 -4.35 -18.62
C TYR A 489 -3.19 -5.22 -17.99
N GLU A 490 -1.93 -4.98 -18.33
CA GLU A 490 -0.79 -5.67 -17.78
C GLU A 490 -0.28 -4.93 -16.55
N LEU A 491 -0.39 -5.54 -15.36
CA LEU A 491 -0.04 -4.92 -14.08
C LEU A 491 1.45 -4.57 -13.95
N LYS A 492 2.33 -5.31 -14.65
CA LYS A 492 3.79 -5.13 -14.55
C LYS A 492 4.30 -3.92 -15.33
N ASN A 493 3.93 -3.81 -16.60
CA ASN A 493 4.40 -2.77 -17.52
C ASN A 493 3.38 -1.64 -17.75
N LYS A 494 2.19 -1.75 -17.12
CA LYS A 494 1.10 -0.78 -17.23
C LYS A 494 0.57 -0.62 -18.67
N ALA A 495 0.71 -1.64 -19.49
CA ALA A 495 0.20 -1.63 -20.84
C ALA A 495 -1.31 -1.89 -20.86
N LEU A 496 -2.03 -1.07 -21.65
CA LEU A 496 -3.47 -1.13 -21.84
C LEU A 496 -3.79 -1.42 -23.31
N LYS A 497 -4.72 -2.33 -23.58
CA LYS A 497 -5.38 -2.49 -24.89
C LYS A 497 -6.86 -2.67 -24.65
N ALA A 498 -7.70 -1.87 -25.30
CA ALA A 498 -9.14 -1.94 -25.11
C ALA A 498 -9.90 -1.51 -26.36
N ASN A 499 -11.08 -2.08 -26.56
CA ASN A 499 -12.09 -1.62 -27.49
C ASN A 499 -13.15 -0.82 -26.75
N TYR A 500 -13.64 0.25 -27.34
CA TYR A 500 -14.67 1.08 -26.73
C TYR A 500 -15.84 1.35 -27.66
N ALA A 501 -17.01 1.61 -27.05
CA ALA A 501 -18.17 2.17 -27.68
C ALA A 501 -18.67 3.36 -26.84
N LEU A 502 -18.74 4.53 -27.46
CA LEU A 502 -19.09 5.81 -26.83
C LEU A 502 -20.28 6.43 -27.58
N LEU A 503 -21.27 6.89 -26.83
CA LEU A 503 -22.37 7.69 -27.34
C LEU A 503 -22.38 9.07 -26.69
N ILE A 504 -22.36 10.11 -27.47
CA ILE A 504 -22.60 11.50 -27.06
C ILE A 504 -23.98 11.90 -27.57
N PRO A 505 -25.01 11.92 -26.70
CA PRO A 505 -26.40 12.10 -27.15
C PRO A 505 -26.71 13.53 -27.63
N SER A 506 -25.91 14.52 -27.17
CA SER A 506 -26.08 15.91 -27.58
C SER A 506 -24.74 16.65 -27.60
N LEU A 507 -24.27 16.96 -28.80
CA LEU A 507 -23.05 17.72 -28.99
C LEU A 507 -23.15 19.16 -28.50
N GLN A 508 -24.36 19.75 -28.51
CA GLN A 508 -24.59 21.11 -28.00
C GLN A 508 -24.19 21.23 -26.52
N ARG A 509 -24.33 20.17 -25.72
CA ARG A 509 -23.91 20.17 -24.32
C ARG A 509 -22.41 20.23 -24.11
N LEU A 510 -21.63 19.96 -25.18
CA LEU A 510 -20.17 20.03 -25.17
C LEU A 510 -19.61 21.37 -25.69
N GLU A 511 -20.45 22.40 -25.89
CA GLU A 511 -20.02 23.73 -26.38
C GLU A 511 -18.89 24.32 -25.52
N PHE A 512 -19.00 24.21 -24.17
CA PHE A 512 -17.98 24.65 -23.24
C PHE A 512 -16.64 23.95 -23.39
N PHE A 513 -16.65 22.70 -23.85
CA PHE A 513 -15.46 21.88 -24.04
C PHE A 513 -14.82 22.12 -25.41
N LEU A 514 -15.64 22.21 -26.46
CA LEU A 514 -15.21 22.34 -27.85
C LEU A 514 -14.96 23.82 -28.25
N ASN A 515 -15.36 24.79 -27.41
CA ASN A 515 -15.39 26.23 -27.73
C ASN A 515 -16.19 26.55 -28.99
N ARG A 516 -17.09 25.65 -29.39
CA ARG A 516 -17.93 25.76 -30.57
C ARG A 516 -19.23 24.96 -30.39
N ARG A 517 -20.34 25.55 -30.77
CA ARG A 517 -21.61 24.85 -30.74
C ARG A 517 -21.70 23.89 -31.96
N LEU A 518 -21.85 22.62 -31.65
CA LEU A 518 -22.16 21.56 -32.63
C LEU A 518 -23.54 21.02 -32.36
N ASN A 519 -24.25 20.60 -33.44
CA ASN A 519 -25.58 20.01 -33.31
C ASN A 519 -25.53 18.48 -33.50
N GLY A 520 -26.56 17.80 -32.96
CA GLY A 520 -26.74 16.36 -33.20
C GLY A 520 -26.06 15.49 -32.13
N LYS A 521 -25.90 14.22 -32.48
CA LYS A 521 -25.30 13.16 -31.64
C LYS A 521 -24.16 12.49 -32.39
N ILE A 522 -23.22 11.90 -31.61
CA ILE A 522 -22.16 11.04 -32.17
C ILE A 522 -22.16 9.71 -31.41
N ALA A 523 -22.14 8.62 -32.19
CA ALA A 523 -21.81 7.29 -31.65
C ALA A 523 -20.49 6.86 -32.28
N ALA A 524 -19.50 6.58 -31.44
CA ALA A 524 -18.16 6.21 -31.88
C ALA A 524 -17.75 4.88 -31.29
N THR A 525 -17.03 4.08 -32.08
CA THR A 525 -16.33 2.88 -31.61
C THR A 525 -14.87 2.97 -32.02
N GLY A 526 -14.02 2.23 -31.34
CA GLY A 526 -12.60 2.22 -31.66
C GLY A 526 -11.77 1.38 -30.72
N GLU A 527 -10.49 1.44 -30.93
CA GLU A 527 -9.47 0.81 -30.10
C GLU A 527 -8.71 1.89 -29.34
N LEU A 528 -8.29 1.55 -28.14
CA LEU A 528 -7.44 2.34 -27.27
C LEU A 528 -6.27 1.49 -26.84
N SER A 529 -5.06 1.96 -27.01
CA SER A 529 -3.88 1.29 -26.49
C SER A 529 -2.88 2.28 -25.89
N HIS A 530 -2.21 1.84 -24.84
CA HIS A 530 -1.15 2.59 -24.15
C HIS A 530 -0.06 1.61 -23.74
N ASP A 531 1.17 1.86 -24.15
CA ASP A 531 2.32 0.98 -23.90
C ASP A 531 3.12 1.35 -22.64
N GLY A 532 2.57 2.23 -21.80
CA GLY A 532 3.25 2.84 -20.64
C GLY A 532 3.88 4.20 -20.96
N LYS A 533 3.96 4.60 -22.23
CA LYS A 533 4.56 5.89 -22.69
C LYS A 533 3.62 6.65 -23.64
N SER A 534 3.14 6.00 -24.66
CA SER A 534 2.40 6.63 -25.75
C SER A 534 0.96 6.12 -25.81
N LEU A 535 0.02 7.02 -26.09
CA LEU A 535 -1.37 6.73 -26.33
C LEU A 535 -1.60 6.56 -27.83
N PHE A 536 -2.28 5.48 -28.20
CA PHE A 536 -2.84 5.27 -29.54
C PHE A 536 -4.34 5.02 -29.42
N ALA A 537 -5.14 5.68 -30.28
CA ALA A 537 -6.57 5.47 -30.33
C ALA A 537 -7.09 5.51 -31.78
N THR A 538 -8.10 4.70 -32.07
CA THR A 538 -8.86 4.77 -33.31
C THR A 538 -10.29 5.21 -33.02
N ILE A 539 -10.93 5.87 -33.96
CA ILE A 539 -12.32 6.35 -33.88
C ILE A 539 -13.03 5.98 -35.15
N ASN A 540 -14.13 5.27 -35.06
CA ASN A 540 -15.02 4.96 -36.15
C ASN A 540 -16.43 5.45 -35.81
N SER A 541 -17.04 6.25 -36.66
CA SER A 541 -18.35 6.86 -36.39
C SER A 541 -19.08 7.13 -37.70
N LYS A 542 -20.38 7.14 -37.63
CA LYS A 542 -21.23 7.69 -38.71
C LYS A 542 -21.53 9.15 -38.40
N VAL A 543 -21.08 10.04 -39.27
CA VAL A 543 -21.21 11.50 -39.11
C VAL A 543 -21.67 12.13 -40.41
N ALA A 544 -22.65 13.02 -40.33
CA ALA A 544 -23.16 13.75 -41.49
C ALA A 544 -23.52 12.85 -42.67
N GLY A 545 -24.18 11.71 -42.46
CA GLY A 545 -24.55 10.73 -43.50
C GLY A 545 -23.39 9.87 -43.99
N GLY A 546 -22.14 10.19 -43.64
CA GLY A 546 -20.93 9.51 -44.07
C GLY A 546 -20.27 8.70 -42.98
N GLU A 547 -19.09 8.15 -43.29
CA GLU A 547 -18.26 7.35 -42.40
C GLU A 547 -16.99 8.13 -41.96
N LEU A 548 -16.84 8.37 -40.68
CA LEU A 548 -15.66 8.98 -40.10
C LEU A 548 -14.74 7.91 -39.52
N ASN A 549 -13.49 7.90 -39.97
CA ASN A 549 -12.42 7.10 -39.45
C ASN A 549 -11.32 8.03 -38.92
N GLY A 550 -10.87 7.80 -37.70
CA GLY A 550 -9.83 8.61 -37.07
C GLY A 550 -8.75 7.77 -36.38
N GLN A 551 -7.56 8.33 -36.31
CA GLN A 551 -6.44 7.80 -35.58
C GLN A 551 -5.79 8.91 -34.77
N ILE A 552 -5.44 8.60 -33.54
CA ILE A 552 -4.67 9.45 -32.61
C ILE A 552 -3.44 8.66 -32.23
N ALA A 553 -2.26 9.20 -32.48
CA ALA A 553 -0.97 8.59 -32.12
C ALA A 553 -0.09 9.66 -31.44
N GLY A 554 -0.08 9.67 -30.11
CA GLY A 554 0.50 10.77 -29.35
C GLY A 554 -0.17 12.11 -29.69
N ASP A 555 0.59 13.05 -30.23
CA ASP A 555 0.10 14.39 -30.62
C ASP A 555 -0.46 14.45 -32.05
N GLU A 556 -0.28 13.40 -32.84
CA GLU A 556 -0.77 13.34 -34.23
C GLU A 556 -2.19 12.81 -34.27
N VAL A 557 -3.05 13.54 -34.96
CA VAL A 557 -4.47 13.23 -35.21
C VAL A 557 -4.73 13.19 -36.68
N ASN A 558 -5.24 12.07 -37.18
CA ASN A 558 -5.62 11.88 -38.57
C ASN A 558 -7.09 11.50 -38.64
N PHE A 559 -7.89 12.27 -39.37
CA PHE A 559 -9.30 11.99 -39.66
C PHE A 559 -9.54 11.84 -41.14
N LYS A 560 -10.36 10.89 -41.48
CA LYS A 560 -10.90 10.68 -42.83
C LYS A 560 -12.41 10.54 -42.74
N ILE A 561 -13.15 11.36 -43.44
CA ILE A 561 -14.59 11.24 -43.57
C ILE A 561 -14.93 10.94 -45.04
N GLN A 562 -15.75 9.91 -45.28
CA GLN A 562 -16.13 9.46 -46.61
C GLN A 562 -17.64 9.57 -46.77
N ASN A 563 -18.07 9.95 -48.01
CA ASN A 563 -19.46 10.04 -48.42
C ASN A 563 -20.34 10.92 -47.50
N PHE A 564 -19.75 11.95 -46.90
CA PHE A 564 -20.53 12.88 -46.09
C PHE A 564 -21.46 13.72 -46.95
N ILE A 565 -22.62 14.03 -46.41
CA ILE A 565 -23.58 14.96 -47.03
C ILE A 565 -23.26 16.36 -46.51
N VAL A 566 -22.95 17.29 -47.42
CA VAL A 566 -22.52 18.67 -47.01
C VAL A 566 -23.57 19.36 -46.15
N LYS A 567 -24.85 19.25 -46.49
CA LYS A 567 -25.97 19.81 -45.72
C LYS A 567 -25.99 19.28 -44.28
N GLU A 568 -25.78 17.99 -44.09
CA GLU A 568 -25.76 17.38 -42.76
C GLU A 568 -24.50 17.80 -41.99
N LEU A 569 -23.35 17.93 -42.68
CA LEU A 569 -22.12 18.39 -42.08
C LEU A 569 -22.23 19.85 -41.62
N THR A 570 -22.79 20.75 -42.46
CA THR A 570 -23.00 22.15 -42.09
C THR A 570 -24.01 22.30 -40.96
N THR A 571 -25.07 21.47 -40.91
CA THR A 571 -26.02 21.39 -39.81
C THR A 571 -25.31 20.97 -38.51
N LEU A 572 -24.48 19.94 -38.55
CA LEU A 572 -23.69 19.47 -37.42
C LEU A 572 -22.75 20.57 -36.93
N LEU A 573 -22.06 21.24 -37.84
CA LEU A 573 -21.11 22.31 -37.53
C LEU A 573 -21.80 23.63 -37.13
N ASN A 574 -23.12 23.70 -37.16
CA ASN A 574 -23.93 24.89 -36.87
C ASN A 574 -23.50 26.11 -37.71
N ILE A 575 -23.32 25.87 -39.02
CA ILE A 575 -23.02 26.91 -39.99
C ILE A 575 -24.12 26.92 -41.10
N ASP A 576 -24.30 28.07 -41.71
CA ASP A 576 -25.29 28.22 -42.77
C ASP A 576 -24.97 27.31 -43.96
N HIS A 577 -26.02 26.83 -44.58
CA HIS A 577 -25.92 25.92 -45.71
C HIS A 577 -25.57 26.72 -46.96
N VAL A 578 -24.33 26.55 -47.43
CA VAL A 578 -23.80 27.31 -48.58
C VAL A 578 -23.51 26.46 -49.80
N TYR A 579 -23.61 25.14 -49.70
CA TYR A 579 -23.31 24.20 -50.78
C TYR A 579 -23.94 22.82 -50.54
N ASP A 580 -24.56 22.25 -51.55
CA ASP A 580 -25.07 20.87 -51.56
C ASP A 580 -24.02 19.92 -52.16
N GLY A 581 -24.13 18.64 -51.87
CA GLY A 581 -23.28 17.62 -52.46
C GLY A 581 -22.90 16.52 -51.49
N MET A 582 -22.18 15.55 -51.99
CA MET A 582 -21.56 14.48 -51.20
C MET A 582 -20.04 14.54 -51.32
N GLY A 583 -19.30 14.34 -50.27
CA GLY A 583 -17.85 14.50 -50.30
C GLY A 583 -17.04 13.54 -49.45
N ASN A 584 -15.75 13.61 -49.69
CA ASN A 584 -14.72 12.97 -48.90
C ASN A 584 -13.76 14.04 -48.41
N ALA A 585 -13.26 13.91 -47.15
CA ALA A 585 -12.27 14.83 -46.61
C ALA A 585 -11.26 14.09 -45.76
N ASN A 586 -10.04 14.61 -45.72
CA ASN A 586 -8.96 14.19 -44.86
C ASN A 586 -8.47 15.37 -44.03
N LEU A 587 -8.09 15.11 -42.77
CA LEU A 587 -7.48 16.07 -41.87
C LEU A 587 -6.32 15.42 -41.16
N THR A 588 -5.15 16.03 -41.21
CA THR A 588 -4.01 15.72 -40.34
C THR A 588 -3.75 16.93 -39.48
N TYR A 589 -3.65 16.71 -38.15
CA TYR A 589 -3.49 17.79 -37.17
C TYR A 589 -2.58 17.35 -36.06
N ASN A 590 -1.67 18.25 -35.66
CA ASN A 590 -0.82 18.03 -34.49
C ASN A 590 -1.29 18.93 -33.33
N THR A 591 -1.66 18.29 -32.21
CA THR A 591 -2.29 18.95 -31.07
C THR A 591 -1.32 19.82 -30.28
N SER A 592 -0.01 19.50 -30.27
CA SER A 592 1.02 20.29 -29.54
C SER A 592 1.44 21.53 -30.31
N SER A 593 1.65 21.42 -31.63
CA SER A 593 2.03 22.54 -32.48
C SER A 593 0.85 23.37 -32.98
N HIS A 594 -0.38 22.84 -32.83
CA HIS A 594 -1.61 23.42 -33.39
C HIS A 594 -1.54 23.65 -34.91
N ASN A 595 -0.81 22.79 -35.64
CA ASN A 595 -0.68 22.84 -37.08
C ASN A 595 -1.39 21.66 -37.73
N GLY A 596 -1.97 21.89 -38.89
CA GLY A 596 -2.67 20.84 -39.65
C GLY A 596 -2.73 21.09 -41.14
N LYS A 597 -3.17 20.06 -41.83
CA LYS A 597 -3.49 20.10 -43.29
C LYS A 597 -4.81 19.39 -43.51
N PHE A 598 -5.59 19.87 -44.48
CA PHE A 598 -6.81 19.22 -44.87
C PHE A 598 -6.98 19.29 -46.37
N ASP A 599 -7.71 18.33 -46.88
CA ASP A 599 -8.21 18.31 -48.23
C ASP A 599 -9.64 17.72 -48.27
N ALA A 600 -10.44 18.18 -49.19
CA ALA A 600 -11.78 17.69 -49.42
C ALA A 600 -12.12 17.71 -50.90
N ILE A 601 -12.92 16.75 -51.32
CA ILE A 601 -13.53 16.67 -52.65
C ILE A 601 -15.03 16.47 -52.45
N ILE A 602 -15.83 17.35 -53.07
CA ILE A 602 -17.29 17.28 -53.06
C ILE A 602 -17.76 17.05 -54.48
N ASN A 603 -18.50 15.99 -54.71
CA ASN A 603 -18.98 15.59 -56.01
C ASN A 603 -20.44 16.02 -56.21
N ASN A 604 -20.79 16.36 -57.48
CA ASN A 604 -22.13 16.70 -57.89
C ASN A 604 -22.81 17.76 -57.04
N GLY A 605 -22.00 18.74 -56.63
CA GLY A 605 -22.45 19.79 -55.73
C GLY A 605 -23.23 20.88 -56.43
N ARG A 606 -24.05 21.60 -55.63
CA ARG A 606 -24.84 22.74 -56.12
C ARG A 606 -24.74 23.87 -55.11
N LEU A 607 -24.70 25.09 -55.63
CA LEU A 607 -24.88 26.29 -54.81
C LEU A 607 -26.38 26.48 -54.54
N PRO A 608 -26.79 26.83 -53.31
CA PRO A 608 -28.19 27.03 -52.98
C PRO A 608 -28.81 28.17 -53.78
N SER A 609 -30.11 28.05 -54.11
CA SER A 609 -30.87 29.12 -54.75
C SER A 609 -30.92 30.38 -53.90
N GLY A 610 -30.88 31.59 -54.54
CA GLY A 610 -30.81 32.87 -53.84
C GLY A 610 -29.42 33.30 -53.40
N GLY A 611 -28.39 32.44 -53.56
CA GLY A 611 -26.99 32.75 -53.22
C GLY A 611 -26.28 33.68 -54.19
N LEU A 612 -24.94 33.77 -54.03
CA LEU A 612 -24.08 34.67 -54.86
C LEU A 612 -24.19 34.37 -56.35
N ILE A 613 -24.26 33.09 -56.75
CA ILE A 613 -24.35 32.69 -58.18
C ILE A 613 -25.67 33.10 -58.80
N ASP A 614 -26.79 33.02 -58.10
CA ASP A 614 -28.08 33.51 -58.58
C ASP A 614 -28.09 35.04 -58.77
N LYS A 615 -27.42 35.77 -57.86
CA LYS A 615 -27.28 37.20 -58.01
C LYS A 615 -26.42 37.55 -59.24
N ILE A 616 -25.33 36.84 -59.44
CA ILE A 616 -24.49 36.96 -60.64
C ILE A 616 -25.30 36.62 -61.88
N GLY A 617 -26.07 35.49 -61.89
CA GLY A 617 -26.93 35.05 -62.93
C GLY A 617 -27.95 36.14 -63.32
N LYS A 618 -28.62 36.76 -62.34
CA LYS A 618 -29.56 37.86 -62.56
C LYS A 618 -28.89 39.06 -63.26
N ILE A 619 -27.66 39.41 -62.84
CA ILE A 619 -26.89 40.52 -63.44
C ILE A 619 -26.51 40.15 -64.87
N LEU A 620 -26.23 38.92 -65.17
CA LEU A 620 -25.87 38.41 -66.51
C LEU A 620 -27.07 38.11 -67.42
N ASP A 621 -28.29 38.15 -66.84
CA ASP A 621 -29.53 37.70 -67.51
C ASP A 621 -29.42 36.20 -67.86
N ARG A 622 -28.99 35.41 -66.98
CA ARG A 622 -28.74 33.95 -67.11
C ARG A 622 -29.28 33.18 -65.90
N ASP A 623 -29.82 32.03 -66.14
CA ASP A 623 -30.13 31.07 -65.05
C ASP A 623 -28.91 30.21 -64.76
N LEU A 624 -28.30 30.49 -63.60
CA LEU A 624 -27.19 29.72 -63.07
C LEU A 624 -27.56 28.90 -61.84
N GLY A 625 -28.82 28.96 -61.39
CA GLY A 625 -29.30 28.27 -60.20
C GLY A 625 -29.34 26.73 -60.28
N GLY A 626 -29.28 26.18 -61.49
CA GLY A 626 -29.25 24.73 -61.74
C GLY A 626 -27.86 24.14 -62.01
N GLU A 627 -26.80 24.92 -61.89
CA GLU A 627 -25.43 24.44 -62.16
C GLU A 627 -24.99 23.38 -61.18
N VAL A 628 -24.44 22.27 -61.75
CA VAL A 628 -23.86 21.17 -60.96
C VAL A 628 -22.34 21.22 -61.12
N TYR A 629 -21.66 21.38 -60.00
CA TYR A 629 -20.20 21.31 -59.92
C TYR A 629 -19.79 19.87 -59.76
N ASN A 630 -19.23 19.25 -60.77
CA ASN A 630 -18.90 17.83 -60.78
C ASN A 630 -17.81 17.51 -59.71
N ASP A 631 -16.82 18.38 -59.61
CA ASP A 631 -15.71 18.27 -58.64
C ASP A 631 -15.45 19.62 -57.99
N ALA A 632 -15.81 19.76 -56.73
CA ALA A 632 -15.34 20.86 -55.92
C ALA A 632 -14.19 20.39 -55.01
N LYS A 633 -12.99 20.88 -55.27
CA LYS A 633 -11.77 20.52 -54.52
C LYS A 633 -11.38 21.66 -53.58
N VAL A 634 -11.15 21.32 -52.33
CA VAL A 634 -10.67 22.26 -51.30
C VAL A 634 -9.45 21.67 -50.62
N ASN A 635 -8.40 22.43 -50.47
CA ASN A 635 -7.23 22.04 -49.70
C ASN A 635 -6.72 23.24 -48.88
N GLY A 636 -6.07 22.95 -47.77
CA GLY A 636 -5.57 24.02 -46.93
C GLY A 636 -4.68 23.60 -45.81
N THR A 637 -4.23 24.60 -45.06
CA THR A 637 -3.40 24.44 -43.86
C THR A 637 -4.01 25.16 -42.67
N ILE A 638 -3.81 24.60 -41.50
CA ILE A 638 -4.20 25.17 -40.22
C ILE A 638 -2.92 25.56 -39.49
N LYS A 639 -2.84 26.79 -39.06
CA LYS A 639 -1.74 27.31 -38.20
C LYS A 639 -2.36 28.04 -37.00
N GLN A 640 -2.39 27.37 -35.86
CA GLN A 640 -3.12 27.85 -34.68
C GLN A 640 -4.62 28.12 -35.02
N ASN A 641 -5.05 29.36 -34.99
CA ASN A 641 -6.43 29.76 -35.33
C ASN A 641 -6.63 30.13 -36.79
N LEU A 642 -5.57 30.27 -37.58
CA LEU A 642 -5.64 30.72 -38.94
C LEU A 642 -5.72 29.49 -39.91
N ILE A 643 -6.78 29.43 -40.68
CA ILE A 643 -7.00 28.44 -41.75
C ILE A 643 -6.73 29.15 -43.06
N ASN A 644 -5.76 28.67 -43.85
CA ASN A 644 -5.51 29.12 -45.20
C ASN A 644 -5.97 28.01 -46.14
N PHE A 645 -6.71 28.38 -47.19
CA PHE A 645 -7.27 27.38 -48.11
C PHE A 645 -7.31 27.85 -49.55
N ASN A 646 -7.31 26.91 -50.47
CA ASN A 646 -7.64 27.08 -51.87
C ASN A 646 -8.86 26.21 -52.22
N ALA A 647 -9.64 26.66 -53.14
CA ALA A 647 -10.81 25.91 -53.63
C ALA A 647 -10.95 26.04 -55.14
N ASP A 648 -11.26 24.94 -55.81
CA ASP A 648 -11.57 24.88 -57.25
C ASP A 648 -12.90 24.19 -57.46
N MET A 649 -13.80 24.81 -58.21
CA MET A 649 -15.10 24.27 -58.54
C MET A 649 -15.39 24.52 -60.04
N SER A 650 -15.78 23.48 -60.75
CA SER A 650 -16.08 23.60 -62.19
C SER A 650 -17.44 22.97 -62.51
N ALA A 651 -18.27 23.74 -63.19
CA ALA A 651 -19.56 23.34 -63.72
C ALA A 651 -19.59 23.55 -65.28
N GLN A 652 -20.70 23.26 -65.88
CA GLN A 652 -20.81 23.35 -67.33
C GLN A 652 -20.63 24.80 -67.85
N LYS A 653 -21.21 25.78 -67.13
CA LYS A 653 -21.22 27.18 -67.55
C LYS A 653 -20.39 28.09 -66.61
N SER A 654 -19.93 27.55 -65.47
CA SER A 654 -19.18 28.38 -64.48
C SER A 654 -17.96 27.64 -63.92
N LYS A 655 -16.94 28.40 -63.66
CA LYS A 655 -15.74 27.95 -62.90
C LYS A 655 -15.43 28.95 -61.80
N LEU A 656 -15.26 28.46 -60.60
CA LEU A 656 -14.91 29.24 -59.44
C LEU A 656 -13.55 28.79 -58.85
N ASN A 657 -12.65 29.70 -58.64
CA ASN A 657 -11.33 29.42 -58.05
C ASN A 657 -11.08 30.38 -56.90
N VAL A 658 -10.69 29.83 -55.77
CA VAL A 658 -10.22 30.56 -54.59
C VAL A 658 -8.75 30.25 -54.41
N THR A 659 -7.91 31.28 -54.38
CA THR A 659 -6.50 31.15 -54.08
C THR A 659 -6.14 32.03 -52.90
N GLY A 660 -5.62 31.45 -51.82
CA GLY A 660 -5.23 32.16 -50.61
C GLY A 660 -6.41 32.67 -49.77
N GLY A 661 -7.53 31.94 -49.76
CA GLY A 661 -8.63 32.17 -48.85
C GLY A 661 -8.15 32.01 -47.37
N THR A 662 -8.65 32.87 -46.48
CA THR A 662 -8.32 32.79 -45.05
C THR A 662 -9.57 32.80 -44.19
N LEU A 663 -9.50 32.05 -43.09
CA LEU A 663 -10.52 32.00 -42.04
C LEU A 663 -9.82 32.00 -40.68
N ASP A 664 -10.12 32.97 -39.83
CA ASP A 664 -9.78 32.92 -38.42
C ASP A 664 -10.87 32.14 -37.67
N SER A 665 -10.53 30.94 -37.19
CA SER A 665 -11.46 30.04 -36.51
C SER A 665 -11.96 30.55 -35.14
N LYS A 666 -11.26 31.53 -34.55
CA LYS A 666 -11.60 32.12 -33.27
C LYS A 666 -12.58 33.28 -33.40
N THR A 667 -12.35 34.14 -34.37
CA THR A 667 -13.17 35.34 -34.59
C THR A 667 -14.25 35.15 -35.69
N GLY A 668 -14.11 34.12 -36.49
CA GLY A 668 -14.93 33.89 -37.66
C GLY A 668 -14.63 34.84 -38.83
N ALA A 669 -13.59 35.67 -38.74
CA ALA A 669 -13.22 36.59 -39.81
C ALA A 669 -12.75 35.85 -41.07
N ILE A 670 -13.21 36.28 -42.23
CA ILE A 670 -12.91 35.69 -43.54
C ILE A 670 -12.31 36.71 -44.50
N SER A 671 -11.42 36.21 -45.35
CA SER A 671 -10.98 36.93 -46.57
C SER A 671 -10.85 35.88 -47.67
N VAL A 672 -11.78 35.90 -48.60
CA VAL A 672 -11.90 34.87 -49.67
C VAL A 672 -11.90 35.55 -51.04
N PRO A 673 -10.74 35.64 -51.69
CA PRO A 673 -10.66 36.11 -53.08
C PRO A 673 -11.13 35.00 -54.03
N VAL A 674 -12.21 35.24 -54.75
CA VAL A 674 -12.80 34.31 -55.71
C VAL A 674 -12.60 34.82 -57.15
N LYS A 675 -11.96 34.04 -58.00
CA LYS A 675 -11.99 34.25 -59.43
C LYS A 675 -13.10 33.39 -59.99
N ALA A 676 -14.10 34.03 -60.60
CA ALA A 676 -15.24 33.37 -61.20
C ALA A 676 -15.23 33.62 -62.71
N ASN A 677 -15.28 32.53 -63.51
CA ASN A 677 -15.54 32.60 -64.92
C ASN A 677 -16.96 32.05 -65.17
N VAL A 678 -17.85 32.83 -65.74
CA VAL A 678 -19.22 32.45 -66.03
C VAL A 678 -19.52 32.74 -67.49
N GLU A 679 -19.79 31.71 -68.25
CA GLU A 679 -20.05 31.77 -69.70
C GLU A 679 -19.04 32.70 -70.46
N LYS A 680 -17.75 32.50 -70.24
CA LYS A 680 -16.64 33.31 -70.82
C LYS A 680 -16.49 34.73 -70.23
N THR A 681 -17.18 35.07 -69.16
CA THR A 681 -17.04 36.37 -68.49
C THR A 681 -16.30 36.15 -67.15
N ASP A 682 -15.23 36.90 -66.97
CA ASP A 682 -14.41 36.86 -65.71
C ASP A 682 -14.91 37.86 -64.69
N PHE A 683 -14.97 37.41 -63.45
CA PHE A 683 -15.30 38.21 -62.28
C PHE A 683 -14.26 38.00 -61.21
N GLU A 684 -13.89 39.07 -60.52
CA GLU A 684 -13.15 38.97 -59.26
C GLU A 684 -14.09 39.38 -58.11
N ILE A 685 -14.27 38.47 -57.16
CA ILE A 685 -15.18 38.63 -56.01
C ILE A 685 -14.34 38.53 -54.73
N ASN A 686 -14.29 39.58 -53.97
CA ASN A 686 -13.64 39.58 -52.65
C ASN A 686 -14.72 39.45 -51.58
N ILE A 687 -14.75 38.30 -50.88
CA ILE A 687 -15.63 38.05 -49.75
C ILE A 687 -14.86 38.34 -48.46
N THR A 688 -15.34 39.31 -47.69
CA THR A 688 -14.73 39.73 -46.41
C THR A 688 -15.78 39.77 -45.30
N GLY A 689 -15.42 40.20 -44.08
CA GLY A 689 -16.32 40.21 -42.94
C GLY A 689 -16.19 38.95 -42.08
N THR A 690 -17.30 38.34 -41.72
CA THR A 690 -17.32 37.11 -40.94
C THR A 690 -18.15 36.03 -41.69
N ILE A 691 -17.98 34.77 -41.26
CA ILE A 691 -18.79 33.67 -41.81
C ILE A 691 -20.30 33.94 -41.66
N LYS A 692 -20.72 34.62 -40.56
CA LYS A 692 -22.13 34.92 -40.29
C LYS A 692 -22.62 36.16 -41.05
N GLU A 693 -21.74 37.10 -41.32
CA GLU A 693 -22.02 38.39 -41.99
C GLU A 693 -21.01 38.64 -43.11
N PRO A 694 -21.06 37.87 -44.22
CA PRO A 694 -20.14 38.06 -45.30
C PRO A 694 -20.46 39.33 -46.10
N LYS A 695 -19.41 40.09 -46.45
CA LYS A 695 -19.49 41.26 -47.34
C LYS A 695 -18.89 40.90 -48.68
N TYR A 696 -19.57 41.23 -49.74
CA TYR A 696 -19.18 40.90 -51.11
C TYR A 696 -18.73 42.18 -51.86
N ASN A 697 -17.55 42.13 -52.45
CA ASN A 697 -17.08 43.19 -53.36
C ASN A 697 -16.79 42.53 -54.72
N ILE A 698 -17.59 42.87 -55.74
CA ILE A 698 -17.50 42.28 -57.06
C ILE A 698 -16.84 43.29 -58.01
N GLN A 699 -15.76 42.87 -58.67
CA GLN A 699 -15.03 43.66 -59.67
C GLN A 699 -15.16 42.90 -61.03
N SER A 700 -15.67 43.59 -62.05
CA SER A 700 -15.73 43.08 -63.41
C SER A 700 -15.85 44.23 -64.39
N ASP A 701 -14.97 44.29 -65.37
CA ASP A 701 -15.03 45.30 -66.40
C ASP A 701 -16.28 45.18 -67.29
N TYR A 702 -16.78 43.93 -67.41
CA TYR A 702 -18.05 43.65 -68.08
C TYR A 702 -19.25 44.24 -67.35
N LEU A 703 -19.31 44.06 -66.02
CA LEU A 703 -20.34 44.67 -65.15
C LEU A 703 -20.32 46.18 -65.20
N LYS A 704 -19.14 46.78 -65.12
CA LYS A 704 -18.97 48.24 -65.23
C LYS A 704 -19.52 48.73 -66.59
N GLY A 705 -19.17 48.07 -67.70
CA GLY A 705 -19.64 48.41 -69.03
C GLY A 705 -21.14 48.21 -69.21
N LYS A 706 -21.74 47.15 -68.61
CA LYS A 706 -23.21 46.87 -68.73
C LYS A 706 -24.00 47.81 -67.78
N LEU A 707 -23.53 48.08 -66.57
CA LEU A 707 -24.13 49.05 -65.70
C LEU A 707 -24.03 50.47 -66.25
N ASP A 708 -22.90 50.86 -66.81
CA ASP A 708 -22.73 52.18 -67.45
C ASP A 708 -23.73 52.32 -68.67
N LYS A 709 -23.95 51.26 -69.39
CA LYS A 709 -24.98 51.24 -70.52
C LYS A 709 -26.42 51.26 -69.99
N GLN A 710 -26.76 50.53 -68.92
CA GLN A 710 -28.11 50.54 -68.36
C GLN A 710 -28.42 51.80 -67.56
N ILE A 711 -27.46 52.27 -66.78
CA ILE A 711 -27.60 53.53 -66.06
C ILE A 711 -27.62 54.71 -67.01
N GLY A 712 -26.77 54.70 -68.03
CA GLY A 712 -26.86 55.68 -69.14
C GLY A 712 -28.25 55.74 -69.80
N LYS A 713 -28.83 54.61 -70.16
CA LYS A 713 -30.19 54.52 -70.68
C LYS A 713 -31.28 54.88 -69.63
N GLY A 714 -31.08 54.55 -68.33
CA GLY A 714 -32.04 54.91 -67.29
C GLY A 714 -32.01 56.39 -66.92
N ILE A 715 -30.82 56.95 -66.84
CA ILE A 715 -30.58 58.38 -66.50
C ILE A 715 -31.04 59.26 -67.65
N ASP A 716 -30.74 58.85 -68.90
CA ASP A 716 -31.22 59.57 -70.11
C ASP A 716 -32.77 59.59 -70.20
N LYS A 717 -33.43 58.52 -69.66
CA LYS A 717 -34.89 58.38 -69.59
C LYS A 717 -35.53 59.15 -68.42
N LEU A 718 -34.79 59.30 -67.25
CA LEU A 718 -35.24 60.00 -66.09
C LEU A 718 -34.99 61.52 -66.15
N LEU A 719 -33.95 61.97 -66.82
CA LEU A 719 -33.54 63.36 -66.88
C LEU A 719 -34.09 64.13 -68.07
N GLY A 720 -34.78 63.55 -69.02
CA GLY A 720 -35.48 64.30 -70.14
C GLY A 720 -34.60 65.29 -70.91
N VAL A 721 -33.29 65.01 -70.97
CA VAL A 721 -32.33 66.02 -71.50
C VAL A 721 -32.28 65.90 -73.00
N LYS A 722 -32.82 66.94 -73.67
CA LYS A 722 -32.46 67.30 -75.06
C LYS A 722 -30.99 67.71 -75.09
N LYS A 723 -30.30 67.27 -76.09
CA LYS A 723 -28.92 67.60 -76.35
C LYS A 723 -28.80 69.16 -76.50
N ASP A 724 -28.06 69.79 -75.56
CA ASP A 724 -27.37 71.03 -75.80
C ASP A 724 -25.99 70.97 -75.16
N ASP A 725 -25.03 71.43 -75.92
CA ASP A 725 -23.60 71.36 -75.70
C ASP A 725 -23.10 72.15 -74.53
N ASN A 726 -21.99 71.69 -73.95
CA ASN A 726 -21.03 72.33 -73.04
C ASN A 726 -21.36 72.44 -71.55
N SER A 727 -20.95 71.44 -70.77
CA SER A 727 -20.30 71.69 -69.50
C SER A 727 -19.58 70.39 -69.03
N SER A 728 -18.38 70.60 -68.53
CA SER A 728 -17.28 69.80 -67.98
C SER A 728 -17.55 68.22 -67.76
N LYS A 729 -16.84 67.43 -68.55
CA LYS A 729 -16.81 65.94 -68.53
C LYS A 729 -16.30 65.34 -67.21
N ASN A 730 -15.79 66.08 -66.25
CA ASN A 730 -15.15 65.49 -65.05
C ASN A 730 -16.09 65.35 -63.87
N ASP A 731 -17.02 66.23 -63.61
CA ASP A 731 -17.95 66.14 -62.48
C ASP A 731 -19.04 65.12 -62.69
N ALA A 732 -19.58 64.98 -63.92
CA ALA A 732 -20.53 63.95 -64.27
C ALA A 732 -19.97 62.50 -64.20
N LYS A 733 -18.64 62.32 -64.33
CA LYS A 733 -17.98 61.05 -64.22
C LYS A 733 -17.83 60.59 -62.76
N LYS A 734 -17.64 61.60 -61.83
CA LYS A 734 -17.51 61.34 -60.39
C LYS A 734 -18.87 61.01 -59.74
N GLU A 735 -19.92 61.76 -60.07
CA GLU A 735 -21.29 61.53 -59.62
C GLU A 735 -21.83 60.15 -60.14
N LYS A 736 -21.55 59.82 -61.43
CA LYS A 736 -21.87 58.52 -61.99
C LYS A 736 -21.14 57.37 -61.27
N SER A 737 -19.88 57.59 -60.89
CA SER A 737 -19.11 56.57 -60.16
C SER A 737 -19.64 56.32 -58.74
N ASP A 738 -20.04 57.38 -58.04
CA ASP A 738 -20.53 57.28 -56.66
C ASP A 738 -21.99 56.75 -56.60
N ALA A 739 -22.83 57.06 -57.59
CA ALA A 739 -24.16 56.45 -57.74
C ALA A 739 -24.08 54.96 -58.09
N ILE A 740 -23.09 54.56 -58.91
CA ILE A 740 -22.82 53.16 -59.23
C ILE A 740 -22.35 52.39 -57.98
N LYS A 741 -21.47 52.97 -57.21
CA LYS A 741 -21.04 52.37 -55.93
C LYS A 741 -22.20 52.25 -54.92
N GLY A 742 -23.09 53.25 -54.86
CA GLY A 742 -24.27 53.21 -53.99
C GLY A 742 -25.28 52.13 -54.41
N LEU A 743 -25.50 51.91 -55.70
CA LEU A 743 -26.37 50.85 -56.24
C LEU A 743 -25.75 49.46 -56.04
N ILE A 744 -24.47 49.32 -56.23
CA ILE A 744 -23.77 48.02 -55.99
C ILE A 744 -23.82 47.68 -54.49
N ASN A 745 -23.59 48.64 -53.59
CA ASN A 745 -23.67 48.43 -52.16
C ASN A 745 -25.10 48.16 -51.64
N GLY A 746 -26.13 48.55 -52.39
CA GLY A 746 -27.54 48.32 -52.06
C GLY A 746 -28.09 46.98 -52.63
N LEU A 747 -27.40 46.34 -53.55
CA LEU A 747 -27.77 45.07 -54.15
C LEU A 747 -27.09 43.83 -53.51
N PHE A 748 -26.05 44.10 -52.71
CA PHE A 748 -25.24 43.09 -52.03
C PHE A 748 -25.05 43.48 -50.53
#